data_0df2f15ad07f0ca00f091e8ed6112d9b
#
_entry.id   0df2f15ad07f0ca00f091e8ed6112d9b
#
_cell.length_a   1.000
_cell.length_b   1.000
_cell.length_c   1.000
_cell.angle_alpha   90.00
_cell.angle_beta   90.00
_cell.angle_gamma   90.00
#
_symmetry.space_group_name_H-M   'P 1'
#
loop_
_entity.id
_entity.type
_entity.pdbx_description
1 polymer ?
#
loop_
_entity_poly.entity_id
_entity_poly.type
_entity_poly.pdbx_seq_one_letter_code
_entity_poly.pdbx_strand_id
1 'polypeptide(L)'
;MIALSVIILASCTSKPEQKNENKTETPNPFLTEYTTPFQVPPFDQIKNEHYLPAFEAGIAEQQTEVEAIVNNKETPTFENTILPFDKSGKILSRVRNVFFNLNECLTNDEMVAIAEQVLPMLSKHSDAIMMNPKLFERIDYVYQHRNEMGLDDQQIRVVEKYHQDFVRSGAGLTKEQQAELSQINEQLSTLSLQFGNNLLKENANYKLVIDKDWNLAGLPQTSIDAAAEQAKNDGMEGKWVFTLSKPSLIPFLQFANNRHLRKQLYEAYYNRGDNNNEYDNKSLIKQMLELRLKKAQLFGYENFADYVLAVNMAQDSKTVDKFLIDIFKPAQELAKKELAEMQEIAYKECENAENEAIEVQGYDWWYYAEKLRKAKYDFDENYIKPYLTVDNVRNGMFMAANKLYGITFTQNTNLPIYYPDVETYEVKEANGDFLGILYLDYYPRESKSGGAWCTSFRESGHDINGKKIYPVISLVMNFTPASGDTPALLTWDETETMWHEFGHSLHAFFSDGLYSRTCGNVPHDYVEMPSQIMENWVAEPEVIRMYAKHYKTGEVMPDSLITKIENSALFNQGLMTTELIAASILDMKYHEITSIDEIKNLDVDAFEKQQMDAIGLIPQILPRYRSTNFAHIFNGGYSAGYYAYTWAEVLDKDAFNYFKSSGDLFNPELAASFRKNCLQECGNDEGMVQYRKFRGQNPDNEPYLKARGLK
;
A
#
# COMPACT_ATOMS: atom_id res chain seq x y z
N MET A 1 13.71 -34.97 -91.43
CA MET A 1 14.45 -34.15 -90.51
C MET A 1 13.51 -33.09 -90.00
N ILE A 2 13.24 -33.13 -88.76
CA ILE A 2 12.07 -32.60 -88.02
C ILE A 2 12.38 -31.17 -87.69
N ALA A 3 11.51 -30.24 -88.07
CA ALA A 3 11.59 -28.81 -87.72
C ALA A 3 10.68 -28.61 -86.42
N LEU A 4 11.25 -28.07 -85.35
CA LEU A 4 10.57 -27.78 -84.11
C LEU A 4 10.13 -26.32 -84.14
N SER A 5 8.82 -26.04 -84.20
CA SER A 5 8.24 -24.71 -84.09
C SER A 5 8.08 -24.35 -82.59
N VAL A 6 8.69 -23.26 -82.18
CA VAL A 6 8.53 -22.69 -80.85
C VAL A 6 7.34 -21.73 -80.85
N ILE A 7 6.29 -22.04 -80.09
CA ILE A 7 5.16 -21.15 -79.82
C ILE A 7 5.50 -20.33 -78.55
N ILE A 8 5.60 -19.02 -78.68
CA ILE A 8 5.73 -18.07 -77.54
C ILE A 8 4.32 -17.73 -77.08
N LEU A 9 3.97 -18.25 -75.92
CA LEU A 9 2.77 -17.83 -75.17
C LEU A 9 3.15 -16.67 -74.27
N ALA A 10 2.66 -15.45 -74.60
CA ALA A 10 2.69 -14.31 -73.70
C ALA A 10 1.64 -14.48 -72.60
N SER A 11 2.06 -14.81 -71.37
CA SER A 11 1.17 -14.80 -70.19
C SER A 11 1.20 -13.40 -69.58
N CYS A 12 0.07 -12.68 -69.66
CA CYS A 12 -0.21 -11.50 -68.87
C CYS A 12 -0.44 -11.93 -67.40
N THR A 13 0.57 -11.77 -66.55
CA THR A 13 0.37 -11.86 -65.13
C THR A 13 -0.07 -10.48 -64.61
N SER A 14 -1.37 -10.33 -64.33
CA SER A 14 -1.92 -9.28 -63.52
C SER A 14 -1.42 -9.46 -62.08
N LYS A 15 -0.62 -8.47 -61.60
CA LYS A 15 -0.30 -8.35 -60.17
C LYS A 15 -1.60 -8.16 -59.38
N PRO A 16 -1.81 -8.89 -58.24
CA PRO A 16 -2.89 -8.50 -57.33
C PRO A 16 -2.59 -7.15 -56.76
N GLU A 17 -3.50 -6.20 -56.93
CA GLU A 17 -3.55 -4.97 -56.15
C GLU A 17 -3.62 -5.37 -54.66
N GLN A 18 -2.56 -5.09 -53.92
CA GLN A 18 -2.63 -5.01 -52.47
C GLN A 18 -3.62 -3.87 -52.15
N LYS A 19 -4.83 -4.25 -51.76
CA LYS A 19 -5.69 -3.36 -50.97
C LYS A 19 -4.92 -3.02 -49.71
N ASN A 20 -4.31 -1.83 -49.67
CA ASN A 20 -4.03 -1.13 -48.42
C ASN A 20 -5.38 -0.93 -47.74
N GLU A 21 -5.74 -1.83 -46.86
CA GLU A 21 -6.69 -1.48 -45.84
C GLU A 21 -6.00 -0.42 -44.99
N ASN A 22 -6.35 0.82 -45.22
CA ASN A 22 -6.12 1.89 -44.25
C ASN A 22 -6.85 1.46 -42.96
N LYS A 23 -6.17 0.71 -42.08
CA LYS A 23 -6.52 0.71 -40.68
C LYS A 23 -6.46 2.18 -40.28
N THR A 24 -7.58 2.83 -40.13
CA THR A 24 -7.67 4.05 -39.35
C THR A 24 -7.16 3.69 -37.98
N GLU A 25 -5.88 3.98 -37.72
CA GLU A 25 -5.29 3.87 -36.40
C GLU A 25 -6.15 4.71 -35.48
N THR A 26 -6.79 4.06 -34.53
CA THR A 26 -7.54 4.76 -33.47
C THR A 26 -6.51 5.62 -32.73
N PRO A 27 -6.70 6.95 -32.62
CA PRO A 27 -5.71 7.80 -31.98
C PRO A 27 -5.43 7.29 -30.56
N ASN A 28 -4.17 7.21 -30.17
CA ASN A 28 -3.79 6.78 -28.82
C ASN A 28 -4.38 7.76 -27.79
N PRO A 29 -5.25 7.31 -26.87
CA PRO A 29 -5.99 8.18 -25.94
C PRO A 29 -5.07 8.96 -24.98
N PHE A 30 -3.87 8.46 -24.71
CA PHE A 30 -2.93 9.09 -23.77
C PHE A 30 -2.27 10.37 -24.33
N LEU A 31 -2.23 10.53 -25.65
CA LEU A 31 -1.50 11.64 -26.30
C LEU A 31 -2.26 12.97 -26.28
N THR A 32 -3.55 12.94 -25.92
CA THR A 32 -4.39 14.14 -25.84
C THR A 32 -5.14 14.20 -24.52
N GLU A 33 -5.67 15.38 -24.17
CA GLU A 33 -6.57 15.51 -23.02
C GLU A 33 -7.81 14.64 -23.22
N TYR A 34 -8.26 13.99 -22.12
CA TYR A 34 -9.47 13.19 -22.19
C TYR A 34 -10.71 14.03 -22.39
N THR A 35 -11.59 13.59 -23.29
CA THR A 35 -12.89 14.24 -23.58
C THR A 35 -14.07 13.62 -22.86
N THR A 36 -13.83 12.60 -22.07
CA THR A 36 -14.81 11.96 -21.19
C THR A 36 -15.34 12.93 -20.12
N PRO A 37 -16.54 12.69 -19.55
CA PRO A 37 -17.04 13.49 -18.44
C PRO A 37 -15.98 13.54 -17.30
N PHE A 38 -15.78 14.71 -16.71
CA PHE A 38 -14.76 14.98 -15.69
C PHE A 38 -13.32 14.61 -16.08
N GLN A 39 -13.08 14.35 -17.38
CA GLN A 39 -11.77 13.93 -17.90
C GLN A 39 -11.26 12.66 -17.20
N VAL A 40 -12.13 11.71 -16.86
CA VAL A 40 -11.71 10.38 -16.40
C VAL A 40 -11.09 9.58 -17.55
N PRO A 41 -10.20 8.61 -17.29
CA PRO A 41 -9.61 7.81 -18.37
C PRO A 41 -10.69 7.11 -19.20
N PRO A 42 -10.61 7.13 -20.54
CA PRO A 42 -11.54 6.42 -21.41
C PRO A 42 -11.20 4.91 -21.45
N PHE A 43 -11.50 4.19 -20.36
CA PHE A 43 -11.12 2.79 -20.17
C PHE A 43 -11.63 1.87 -21.30
N ASP A 44 -12.76 2.19 -21.91
CA ASP A 44 -13.33 1.48 -23.05
C ASP A 44 -12.53 1.63 -24.36
N GLN A 45 -11.65 2.64 -24.44
CA GLN A 45 -10.83 2.95 -25.61
C GLN A 45 -9.35 2.61 -25.41
N ILE A 46 -8.90 2.46 -24.15
CA ILE A 46 -7.53 2.13 -23.80
C ILE A 46 -7.28 0.65 -24.09
N LYS A 47 -6.15 0.36 -24.76
CA LYS A 47 -5.68 -1.00 -25.06
C LYS A 47 -4.20 -1.14 -24.71
N ASN A 48 -3.74 -2.37 -24.53
CA ASN A 48 -2.33 -2.64 -24.21
C ASN A 48 -1.36 -2.04 -25.23
N GLU A 49 -1.71 -2.09 -26.53
CA GLU A 49 -0.92 -1.51 -27.63
C GLU A 49 -0.68 0.01 -27.52
N HIS A 50 -1.47 0.72 -26.69
CA HIS A 50 -1.33 2.17 -26.48
C HIS A 50 -0.26 2.55 -25.46
N TYR A 51 0.08 1.66 -24.53
CA TYR A 51 0.92 2.01 -23.37
C TYR A 51 2.37 2.33 -23.78
N LEU A 52 3.07 1.40 -24.42
CA LEU A 52 4.49 1.61 -24.75
C LEU A 52 4.72 2.86 -25.62
N PRO A 53 3.96 3.10 -26.71
CA PRO A 53 4.09 4.33 -27.49
C PRO A 53 3.77 5.61 -26.69
N ALA A 54 2.85 5.54 -25.72
CA ALA A 54 2.52 6.68 -24.88
C ALA A 54 3.64 6.98 -23.85
N PHE A 55 4.28 5.96 -23.30
CA PHE A 55 5.47 6.13 -22.46
C PHE A 55 6.62 6.75 -23.23
N GLU A 56 6.90 6.26 -24.45
CA GLU A 56 7.94 6.83 -25.33
C GLU A 56 7.66 8.30 -25.65
N ALA A 57 6.41 8.61 -26.01
CA ALA A 57 6.00 9.99 -26.32
C ALA A 57 6.08 10.90 -25.07
N GLY A 58 5.66 10.43 -23.91
CA GLY A 58 5.70 11.20 -22.67
C GLY A 58 7.13 11.45 -22.18
N ILE A 59 8.04 10.49 -22.35
CA ILE A 59 9.47 10.67 -22.09
C ILE A 59 10.05 11.75 -23.02
N ALA A 60 9.75 11.69 -24.32
CA ALA A 60 10.23 12.65 -25.29
C ALA A 60 9.66 14.07 -25.07
N GLU A 61 8.37 14.18 -24.67
CA GLU A 61 7.74 15.45 -24.28
C GLU A 61 8.49 16.08 -23.11
N GLN A 62 8.63 15.34 -21.99
CA GLN A 62 9.26 15.88 -20.78
C GLN A 62 10.74 16.22 -21.03
N GLN A 63 11.44 15.43 -21.85
CA GLN A 63 12.82 15.72 -22.24
C GLN A 63 12.92 17.07 -22.97
N THR A 64 11.99 17.34 -23.90
CA THR A 64 11.92 18.60 -24.63
C THR A 64 11.63 19.79 -23.71
N GLU A 65 10.70 19.62 -22.76
CA GLU A 65 10.37 20.64 -21.76
C GLU A 65 11.55 20.95 -20.85
N VAL A 66 12.27 19.94 -20.37
CA VAL A 66 13.47 20.09 -19.55
C VAL A 66 14.61 20.76 -20.36
N GLU A 67 14.79 20.39 -21.62
CA GLU A 67 15.77 21.03 -22.49
C GLU A 67 15.48 22.52 -22.73
N ALA A 68 14.21 22.91 -22.82
CA ALA A 68 13.81 24.31 -22.90
C ALA A 68 14.20 25.10 -21.65
N ILE A 69 14.02 24.52 -20.46
CA ILE A 69 14.46 25.13 -19.19
C ILE A 69 15.98 25.27 -19.16
N VAL A 70 16.71 24.20 -19.47
CA VAL A 70 18.18 24.17 -19.44
C VAL A 70 18.80 25.15 -20.41
N ASN A 71 18.18 25.35 -21.59
CA ASN A 71 18.69 26.23 -22.63
C ASN A 71 18.25 27.69 -22.49
N ASN A 72 17.40 28.02 -21.51
CA ASN A 72 17.02 29.39 -21.23
C ASN A 72 18.25 30.22 -20.80
N LYS A 73 18.47 31.35 -21.45
CA LYS A 73 19.65 32.24 -21.23
C LYS A 73 19.39 33.31 -20.15
N GLU A 74 18.15 33.46 -19.75
CA GLU A 74 17.79 34.41 -18.68
C GLU A 74 18.26 33.92 -17.32
N THR A 75 18.50 34.85 -16.42
CA THR A 75 18.77 34.51 -15.00
C THR A 75 17.70 33.60 -14.47
N PRO A 76 18.05 32.50 -13.77
CA PRO A 76 17.07 31.60 -13.22
C PRO A 76 16.13 32.26 -12.23
N THR A 77 14.83 32.07 -12.39
CA THR A 77 13.78 32.51 -11.48
C THR A 77 12.82 31.35 -11.19
N PHE A 78 11.91 31.52 -10.25
CA PHE A 78 10.86 30.57 -9.99
C PHE A 78 10.03 30.30 -11.26
N GLU A 79 9.62 31.35 -11.98
CA GLU A 79 8.75 31.29 -13.16
C GLU A 79 9.41 30.65 -14.37
N ASN A 80 10.73 30.79 -14.56
CA ASN A 80 11.41 30.25 -15.73
C ASN A 80 12.21 28.99 -15.46
N THR A 81 12.18 28.47 -14.23
CA THR A 81 12.93 27.27 -13.84
C THR A 81 12.05 26.27 -13.04
N ILE A 82 11.56 26.68 -11.86
CA ILE A 82 10.85 25.77 -10.95
C ILE A 82 9.45 25.47 -11.47
N LEU A 83 8.65 26.47 -11.78
CA LEU A 83 7.27 26.30 -12.24
C LEU A 83 7.14 25.48 -13.51
N PRO A 84 7.91 25.75 -14.60
CA PRO A 84 7.84 24.88 -15.78
C PRO A 84 8.33 23.45 -15.52
N PHE A 85 9.30 23.25 -14.62
CA PHE A 85 9.71 21.90 -14.22
C PHE A 85 8.62 21.18 -13.46
N ASP A 86 7.98 21.82 -12.48
CA ASP A 86 6.86 21.27 -11.69
C ASP A 86 5.65 20.85 -12.57
N LYS A 87 5.44 21.52 -13.69
CA LYS A 87 4.31 21.27 -14.60
C LYS A 87 4.69 20.44 -15.83
N SER A 88 5.94 19.92 -15.92
CA SER A 88 6.42 19.11 -17.02
C SER A 88 5.91 17.65 -16.99
N GLY A 89 5.95 16.95 -18.14
CA GLY A 89 5.69 15.52 -18.24
C GLY A 89 4.21 15.12 -18.12
N LYS A 90 3.30 15.88 -18.70
CA LYS A 90 1.84 15.63 -18.60
C LYS A 90 1.41 14.32 -19.25
N ILE A 91 1.93 13.99 -20.45
CA ILE A 91 1.63 12.71 -21.11
C ILE A 91 2.18 11.56 -20.25
N LEU A 92 3.40 11.71 -19.76
CA LEU A 92 4.05 10.68 -18.93
C LEU A 92 3.25 10.40 -17.65
N SER A 93 2.83 11.44 -16.93
CA SER A 93 1.99 11.29 -15.72
C SER A 93 0.67 10.62 -16.06
N ARG A 94 0.02 11.00 -17.17
CA ARG A 94 -1.26 10.44 -17.62
C ARG A 94 -1.17 8.94 -17.89
N VAL A 95 -0.18 8.50 -18.69
CA VAL A 95 -0.01 7.08 -19.00
C VAL A 95 0.45 6.28 -17.79
N ARG A 96 1.38 6.82 -16.99
CA ARG A 96 1.92 6.17 -15.80
C ARG A 96 0.82 5.86 -14.77
N ASN A 97 -0.01 6.86 -14.44
CA ASN A 97 -1.06 6.69 -13.44
C ASN A 97 -2.11 5.66 -13.87
N VAL A 98 -2.47 5.59 -15.15
CA VAL A 98 -3.40 4.58 -15.63
C VAL A 98 -2.75 3.21 -15.71
N PHE A 99 -1.55 3.12 -16.31
CA PHE A 99 -0.89 1.84 -16.54
C PHE A 99 -0.58 1.10 -15.24
N PHE A 100 0.11 1.75 -14.29
CA PHE A 100 0.51 1.07 -13.05
C PHE A 100 -0.69 0.73 -12.18
N ASN A 101 -1.72 1.58 -12.13
CA ASN A 101 -2.97 1.24 -11.44
C ASN A 101 -3.63 0.00 -12.03
N LEU A 102 -3.76 -0.07 -13.36
CA LEU A 102 -4.37 -1.24 -14.00
C LEU A 102 -3.46 -2.47 -13.94
N ASN A 103 -2.15 -2.30 -13.96
CA ASN A 103 -1.21 -3.41 -13.79
C ASN A 103 -1.30 -4.07 -12.40
N GLU A 104 -1.73 -3.34 -11.37
CA GLU A 104 -1.97 -3.89 -10.03
C GLU A 104 -3.36 -4.54 -9.90
N CYS A 105 -4.39 -4.00 -10.57
CA CYS A 105 -5.76 -4.44 -10.36
C CYS A 105 -6.40 -5.19 -11.53
N LEU A 106 -5.82 -5.16 -12.73
CA LEU A 106 -6.35 -5.81 -13.94
C LEU A 106 -5.22 -6.23 -14.90
N THR A 107 -4.19 -6.88 -14.37
CA THR A 107 -3.01 -7.27 -15.15
C THR A 107 -3.27 -8.43 -16.13
N ASN A 108 -2.39 -8.56 -17.08
CA ASN A 108 -2.27 -9.71 -17.98
C ASN A 108 -0.83 -9.85 -18.45
N ASP A 109 -0.48 -10.99 -19.10
CA ASP A 109 0.88 -11.29 -19.54
C ASP A 109 1.50 -10.19 -20.42
N GLU A 110 0.69 -9.54 -21.27
CA GLU A 110 1.14 -8.45 -22.13
C GLU A 110 1.47 -7.18 -21.32
N MET A 111 0.65 -6.85 -20.31
CA MET A 111 0.94 -5.73 -19.40
C MET A 111 2.19 -5.99 -18.57
N VAL A 112 2.39 -7.20 -18.08
CA VAL A 112 3.62 -7.60 -17.38
C VAL A 112 4.84 -7.39 -18.28
N ALA A 113 4.78 -7.85 -19.54
CA ALA A 113 5.86 -7.67 -20.51
C ALA A 113 6.13 -6.19 -20.84
N ILE A 114 5.07 -5.35 -20.87
CA ILE A 114 5.20 -3.90 -21.02
C ILE A 114 5.87 -3.29 -19.77
N ALA A 115 5.48 -3.68 -18.58
CA ALA A 115 6.07 -3.20 -17.32
C ALA A 115 7.58 -3.48 -17.26
N GLU A 116 8.00 -4.70 -17.64
CA GLU A 116 9.42 -5.08 -17.71
C GLU A 116 10.24 -4.19 -18.67
N GLN A 117 9.63 -3.68 -19.74
CA GLN A 117 10.28 -2.76 -20.66
C GLN A 117 10.28 -1.32 -20.16
N VAL A 118 9.16 -0.86 -19.63
CA VAL A 118 8.92 0.55 -19.26
C VAL A 118 9.66 0.93 -17.98
N LEU A 119 9.74 0.05 -16.98
CA LEU A 119 10.40 0.37 -15.70
C LEU A 119 11.87 0.79 -15.86
N PRO A 120 12.73 0.09 -16.64
CA PRO A 120 14.09 0.56 -16.90
C PRO A 120 14.14 1.86 -17.70
N MET A 121 13.20 2.08 -18.63
CA MET A 121 13.11 3.33 -19.40
C MET A 121 12.81 4.52 -18.49
N LEU A 122 11.86 4.36 -17.56
CA LEU A 122 11.50 5.40 -16.59
C LEU A 122 12.63 5.70 -15.62
N SER A 123 13.31 4.67 -15.12
CA SER A 123 14.48 4.83 -14.24
C SER A 123 15.58 5.64 -14.94
N LYS A 124 15.94 5.26 -16.17
CA LYS A 124 16.95 5.97 -16.97
C LYS A 124 16.55 7.41 -17.28
N HIS A 125 15.27 7.64 -17.58
CA HIS A 125 14.74 8.98 -17.85
C HIS A 125 14.79 9.86 -16.59
N SER A 126 14.38 9.32 -15.45
CA SER A 126 14.46 10.01 -14.15
C SER A 126 15.91 10.39 -13.82
N ASP A 127 16.85 9.45 -13.93
CA ASP A 127 18.27 9.71 -13.70
C ASP A 127 18.81 10.79 -14.64
N ALA A 128 18.43 10.77 -15.93
CA ALA A 128 18.87 11.76 -16.90
C ALA A 128 18.40 13.19 -16.56
N ILE A 129 17.22 13.32 -15.94
CA ILE A 129 16.71 14.61 -15.47
C ILE A 129 17.36 15.01 -14.14
N MET A 130 17.29 14.13 -13.14
CA MET A 130 17.67 14.46 -11.77
C MET A 130 19.19 14.63 -11.58
N MET A 131 19.99 14.02 -12.45
CA MET A 131 21.45 14.19 -12.48
C MET A 131 21.92 15.20 -13.54
N ASN A 132 21.00 15.95 -14.18
CA ASN A 132 21.36 16.94 -15.20
C ASN A 132 22.07 18.15 -14.54
N PRO A 133 23.36 18.40 -14.79
CA PRO A 133 24.11 19.42 -14.07
C PRO A 133 23.64 20.83 -14.40
N LYS A 134 23.17 21.09 -15.63
CA LYS A 134 22.68 22.42 -16.02
C LYS A 134 21.29 22.72 -15.44
N LEU A 135 20.43 21.71 -15.33
CA LEU A 135 19.14 21.87 -14.66
C LEU A 135 19.36 22.11 -13.17
N PHE A 136 20.25 21.34 -12.54
CA PHE A 136 20.61 21.52 -11.13
C PHE A 136 21.23 22.89 -10.86
N GLU A 137 22.14 23.37 -11.71
CA GLU A 137 22.71 24.72 -11.58
C GLU A 137 21.63 25.83 -11.54
N ARG A 138 20.57 25.68 -12.36
CA ARG A 138 19.45 26.62 -12.36
C ARG A 138 18.59 26.50 -11.11
N ILE A 139 18.28 25.28 -10.65
CA ILE A 139 17.51 25.01 -9.44
C ILE A 139 18.28 25.50 -8.20
N ASP A 140 19.57 25.20 -8.11
CA ASP A 140 20.45 25.65 -7.01
C ASP A 140 20.54 27.18 -6.98
N TYR A 141 20.64 27.84 -8.12
CA TYR A 141 20.61 29.31 -8.16
C TYR A 141 19.33 29.87 -7.55
N VAL A 142 18.16 29.34 -7.91
CA VAL A 142 16.87 29.77 -7.33
C VAL A 142 16.83 29.45 -5.83
N TYR A 143 17.33 28.28 -5.41
CA TYR A 143 17.40 27.89 -4.00
C TYR A 143 18.26 28.84 -3.18
N GLN A 144 19.45 29.21 -3.66
CA GLN A 144 20.36 30.13 -2.94
C GLN A 144 19.79 31.55 -2.81
N HIS A 145 18.98 32.00 -3.78
CA HIS A 145 18.42 33.35 -3.81
C HIS A 145 16.94 33.41 -3.44
N ARG A 146 16.31 32.29 -3.00
CA ARG A 146 14.86 32.19 -2.78
C ARG A 146 14.27 33.25 -1.85
N ASN A 147 15.03 33.66 -0.84
CA ASN A 147 14.60 34.69 0.11
C ASN A 147 14.67 36.14 -0.44
N GLU A 148 15.35 36.33 -1.56
CA GLU A 148 15.56 37.65 -2.20
C GLU A 148 14.60 37.83 -3.41
N MET A 149 13.95 36.76 -3.88
CA MET A 149 13.08 36.76 -5.07
C MET A 149 11.63 37.18 -4.79
N GLY A 150 11.25 37.44 -3.52
CA GLY A 150 9.88 37.80 -3.14
C GLY A 150 8.87 36.65 -3.28
N LEU A 151 9.35 35.41 -3.14
CA LEU A 151 8.54 34.20 -3.20
C LEU A 151 7.65 34.09 -1.94
N ASP A 152 6.47 33.51 -2.08
CA ASP A 152 5.64 33.12 -0.96
C ASP A 152 6.14 31.82 -0.29
N ASP A 153 5.54 31.46 0.86
CA ASP A 153 5.97 30.30 1.65
C ASP A 153 5.85 28.98 0.90
N GLN A 154 4.80 28.81 0.06
CA GLN A 154 4.63 27.58 -0.75
C GLN A 154 5.67 27.51 -1.87
N GLN A 155 5.98 28.64 -2.50
CA GLN A 155 7.04 28.72 -3.53
C GLN A 155 8.41 28.40 -2.94
N ILE A 156 8.74 28.97 -1.77
CA ILE A 156 9.99 28.65 -1.07
C ILE A 156 10.03 27.15 -0.76
N ARG A 157 8.96 26.58 -0.24
CA ARG A 157 8.89 25.15 0.08
C ARG A 157 9.11 24.25 -1.13
N VAL A 158 8.49 24.56 -2.25
CA VAL A 158 8.69 23.81 -3.51
C VAL A 158 10.14 23.87 -3.98
N VAL A 159 10.76 25.05 -3.94
CA VAL A 159 12.18 25.22 -4.27
C VAL A 159 13.06 24.36 -3.36
N GLU A 160 12.81 24.36 -2.06
CA GLU A 160 13.56 23.56 -1.07
C GLU A 160 13.40 22.06 -1.34
N LYS A 161 12.18 21.62 -1.64
CA LYS A 161 11.91 20.20 -1.94
C LYS A 161 12.56 19.75 -3.23
N TYR A 162 12.47 20.52 -4.33
CA TYR A 162 13.17 20.17 -5.55
C TYR A 162 14.69 20.18 -5.38
N HIS A 163 15.26 21.17 -4.71
CA HIS A 163 16.68 21.17 -4.43
C HIS A 163 17.10 19.93 -3.63
N GLN A 164 16.35 19.58 -2.59
CA GLN A 164 16.58 18.36 -1.79
C GLN A 164 16.51 17.09 -2.65
N ASP A 165 15.51 16.97 -3.53
CA ASP A 165 15.33 15.82 -4.43
C ASP A 165 16.53 15.67 -5.38
N PHE A 166 16.98 16.76 -6.01
CA PHE A 166 18.15 16.74 -6.90
C PHE A 166 19.42 16.35 -6.15
N VAL A 167 19.67 16.91 -4.97
CA VAL A 167 20.82 16.54 -4.14
C VAL A 167 20.78 15.06 -3.79
N ARG A 168 19.63 14.55 -3.34
CA ARG A 168 19.45 13.14 -2.96
C ARG A 168 19.43 12.18 -4.15
N SER A 169 19.21 12.69 -5.36
CA SER A 169 19.31 11.93 -6.61
C SER A 169 20.71 11.99 -7.24
N GLY A 170 21.66 12.66 -6.62
CA GLY A 170 23.07 12.65 -7.03
C GLY A 170 23.51 13.82 -7.92
N ALA A 171 22.72 14.90 -8.01
CA ALA A 171 23.10 16.06 -8.82
C ALA A 171 24.42 16.71 -8.39
N GLY A 172 24.76 16.65 -7.09
CA GLY A 172 26.01 17.14 -6.53
C GLY A 172 27.18 16.16 -6.56
N LEU A 173 26.99 14.95 -7.05
CA LEU A 173 28.02 13.91 -7.14
C LEU A 173 28.94 14.11 -8.36
N THR A 174 30.15 13.55 -8.31
CA THR A 174 31.03 13.47 -9.49
C THR A 174 30.40 12.56 -10.55
N LYS A 175 30.88 12.68 -11.79
CA LYS A 175 30.38 11.83 -12.89
C LYS A 175 30.58 10.33 -12.62
N GLU A 176 31.68 9.98 -11.98
CA GLU A 176 32.00 8.60 -11.59
C GLU A 176 31.01 8.10 -10.54
N GLN A 177 30.72 8.92 -9.51
CA GLN A 177 29.74 8.61 -8.48
C GLN A 177 28.31 8.56 -9.02
N GLN A 178 27.95 9.43 -9.97
CA GLN A 178 26.65 9.39 -10.66
C GLN A 178 26.47 8.09 -11.46
N ALA A 179 27.53 7.65 -12.17
CA ALA A 179 27.49 6.37 -12.89
C ALA A 179 27.33 5.18 -11.92
N GLU A 180 28.03 5.20 -10.79
CA GLU A 180 27.88 4.19 -9.72
C GLU A 180 26.46 4.21 -9.15
N LEU A 181 25.91 5.38 -8.84
CA LEU A 181 24.54 5.53 -8.33
C LEU A 181 23.49 4.99 -9.30
N SER A 182 23.61 5.29 -10.61
CA SER A 182 22.72 4.75 -11.63
C SER A 182 22.77 3.22 -11.70
N GLN A 183 23.95 2.62 -11.61
CA GLN A 183 24.11 1.17 -11.55
C GLN A 183 23.46 0.58 -10.29
N ILE A 184 23.63 1.23 -9.14
CA ILE A 184 22.98 0.82 -7.87
C ILE A 184 21.46 0.87 -8.01
N ASN A 185 20.90 1.95 -8.54
CA ASN A 185 19.45 2.11 -8.73
C ASN A 185 18.86 1.04 -9.67
N GLU A 186 19.52 0.77 -10.81
CA GLU A 186 19.12 -0.26 -11.77
C GLU A 186 19.12 -1.66 -11.14
N GLN A 187 20.18 -2.00 -10.40
CA GLN A 187 20.29 -3.29 -9.73
C GLN A 187 19.24 -3.42 -8.62
N LEU A 188 19.02 -2.39 -7.81
CA LEU A 188 17.98 -2.40 -6.76
C LEU A 188 16.59 -2.63 -7.35
N SER A 189 16.25 -1.98 -8.46
CA SER A 189 14.97 -2.18 -9.14
C SER A 189 14.80 -3.63 -9.61
N THR A 190 15.84 -4.22 -10.20
CA THR A 190 15.80 -5.61 -10.69
C THR A 190 15.67 -6.60 -9.53
N LEU A 191 16.46 -6.42 -8.47
CA LEU A 191 16.43 -7.31 -7.29
C LEU A 191 15.10 -7.21 -6.54
N SER A 192 14.54 -6.01 -6.46
CA SER A 192 13.23 -5.75 -5.86
C SER A 192 12.11 -6.52 -6.59
N LEU A 193 12.08 -6.41 -7.93
CA LEU A 193 11.13 -7.15 -8.74
C LEU A 193 11.30 -8.67 -8.58
N GLN A 194 12.54 -9.16 -8.58
CA GLN A 194 12.82 -10.58 -8.39
C GLN A 194 12.37 -11.09 -7.02
N PHE A 195 12.59 -10.30 -5.95
CA PHE A 195 12.11 -10.63 -4.61
C PHE A 195 10.59 -10.84 -4.57
N GLY A 196 9.84 -9.90 -5.13
CA GLY A 196 8.38 -9.99 -5.20
C GLY A 196 7.90 -11.17 -6.03
N ASN A 197 8.51 -11.40 -7.20
CA ASN A 197 8.18 -12.53 -8.07
C ASN A 197 8.44 -13.89 -7.41
N ASN A 198 9.52 -14.01 -6.63
CA ASN A 198 9.80 -15.22 -5.87
C ASN A 198 8.70 -15.52 -4.85
N LEU A 199 8.23 -14.51 -4.11
CA LEU A 199 7.14 -14.69 -3.15
C LEU A 199 5.81 -15.05 -3.82
N LEU A 200 5.50 -14.46 -4.97
CA LEU A 200 4.30 -14.82 -5.74
C LEU A 200 4.32 -16.29 -6.14
N LYS A 201 5.46 -16.79 -6.63
CA LYS A 201 5.63 -18.18 -7.04
C LYS A 201 5.60 -19.14 -5.85
N GLU A 202 6.25 -18.80 -4.73
CA GLU A 202 6.17 -19.58 -3.49
C GLU A 202 4.72 -19.71 -3.01
N ASN A 203 3.97 -18.61 -3.00
CA ASN A 203 2.56 -18.60 -2.63
C ASN A 203 1.71 -19.49 -3.55
N ALA A 204 1.92 -19.40 -4.86
CA ALA A 204 1.15 -20.15 -5.86
C ALA A 204 1.47 -21.66 -5.85
N ASN A 205 2.71 -22.02 -5.55
CA ASN A 205 3.18 -23.41 -5.61
C ASN A 205 2.83 -24.21 -4.35
N TYR A 206 2.63 -23.56 -3.19
CA TYR A 206 2.33 -24.28 -1.97
C TYR A 206 0.86 -24.68 -1.88
N LYS A 207 0.63 -25.98 -1.60
CA LYS A 207 -0.70 -26.56 -1.40
C LYS A 207 -0.65 -27.59 -0.28
N LEU A 208 -1.43 -27.35 0.77
CA LEU A 208 -1.72 -28.36 1.78
C LEU A 208 -2.92 -29.18 1.29
N VAL A 209 -2.67 -30.39 0.81
CA VAL A 209 -3.70 -31.29 0.27
C VAL A 209 -4.18 -32.22 1.37
N ILE A 210 -5.47 -32.18 1.68
CA ILE A 210 -6.13 -33.07 2.62
C ILE A 210 -6.97 -34.10 1.84
N ASP A 211 -6.77 -35.38 2.10
CA ASP A 211 -7.46 -36.50 1.45
C ASP A 211 -8.39 -37.28 2.40
N LYS A 212 -8.43 -36.91 3.68
CA LYS A 212 -9.21 -37.55 4.74
C LYS A 212 -10.08 -36.54 5.46
N ASP A 213 -11.38 -36.77 5.47
CA ASP A 213 -12.39 -35.91 6.05
C ASP A 213 -12.20 -35.65 7.56
N TRP A 214 -11.67 -36.61 8.32
CA TRP A 214 -11.41 -36.41 9.76
C TRP A 214 -10.33 -35.36 10.05
N ASN A 215 -9.48 -35.02 9.09
CA ASN A 215 -8.49 -33.96 9.19
C ASN A 215 -9.09 -32.55 9.04
N LEU A 216 -10.37 -32.47 8.65
CA LEU A 216 -11.13 -31.22 8.55
C LEU A 216 -11.84 -30.87 9.88
N ALA A 217 -11.74 -31.74 10.87
CA ALA A 217 -12.43 -31.53 12.16
C ALA A 217 -12.06 -30.19 12.77
N GLY A 218 -13.09 -29.44 13.20
CA GLY A 218 -12.98 -28.10 13.77
C GLY A 218 -13.13 -26.95 12.78
N LEU A 219 -12.89 -27.19 11.49
CA LEU A 219 -12.97 -26.15 10.46
C LEU A 219 -14.42 -25.71 10.21
N PRO A 220 -14.67 -24.41 9.96
CA PRO A 220 -15.95 -23.91 9.48
C PRO A 220 -16.33 -24.51 8.13
N GLN A 221 -17.62 -24.76 7.89
CA GLN A 221 -18.10 -25.33 6.63
C GLN A 221 -17.70 -24.49 5.41
N THR A 222 -17.74 -23.16 5.54
CA THR A 222 -17.33 -22.22 4.49
C THR A 222 -15.86 -22.40 4.06
N SER A 223 -14.97 -22.69 5.01
CA SER A 223 -13.56 -22.99 4.73
C SER A 223 -13.37 -24.34 4.07
N ILE A 224 -14.18 -25.33 4.45
CA ILE A 224 -14.18 -26.67 3.85
C ILE A 224 -14.65 -26.59 2.38
N ASP A 225 -15.74 -25.85 2.14
CA ASP A 225 -16.31 -25.68 0.80
C ASP A 225 -15.34 -24.93 -0.13
N ALA A 226 -14.70 -23.87 0.35
CA ALA A 226 -13.67 -23.14 -0.39
C ALA A 226 -12.45 -24.01 -0.73
N ALA A 227 -12.01 -24.85 0.22
CA ALA A 227 -10.89 -25.77 0.01
C ALA A 227 -11.26 -26.91 -1.00
N ALA A 228 -12.51 -27.35 -1.01
CA ALA A 228 -13.00 -28.33 -1.98
C ALA A 228 -13.07 -27.72 -3.40
N GLU A 229 -13.54 -26.47 -3.53
CA GLU A 229 -13.56 -25.76 -4.82
C GLU A 229 -12.14 -25.51 -5.34
N GLN A 230 -11.20 -25.10 -4.46
CA GLN A 230 -9.78 -24.98 -4.83
C GLN A 230 -9.21 -26.31 -5.31
N ALA A 231 -9.52 -27.42 -4.62
CA ALA A 231 -9.08 -28.75 -5.04
C ALA A 231 -9.63 -29.15 -6.42
N LYS A 232 -10.89 -28.81 -6.70
CA LYS A 232 -11.51 -29.04 -8.01
C LYS A 232 -10.84 -28.23 -9.11
N ASN A 233 -10.54 -26.95 -8.86
CA ASN A 233 -9.83 -26.09 -9.79
C ASN A 233 -8.41 -26.60 -10.08
N ASP A 234 -7.78 -27.22 -9.09
CA ASP A 234 -6.47 -27.84 -9.19
C ASP A 234 -6.50 -29.28 -9.80
N GLY A 235 -7.67 -29.77 -10.23
CA GLY A 235 -7.83 -31.12 -10.79
C GLY A 235 -7.74 -32.24 -9.75
N MET A 236 -7.96 -31.95 -8.49
CA MET A 236 -7.90 -32.87 -7.33
C MET A 236 -9.29 -33.09 -6.72
N GLU A 237 -10.31 -33.30 -7.53
CA GLU A 237 -11.69 -33.51 -7.08
C GLU A 237 -11.80 -34.61 -6.00
N GLY A 238 -12.58 -34.36 -4.95
CA GLY A 238 -12.73 -35.26 -3.80
C GLY A 238 -11.68 -35.10 -2.72
N LYS A 239 -10.83 -34.06 -2.82
CA LYS A 239 -9.88 -33.64 -1.81
C LYS A 239 -10.18 -32.18 -1.38
N TRP A 240 -9.37 -31.67 -0.47
CA TRP A 240 -9.41 -30.27 -0.01
C TRP A 240 -8.02 -29.68 -0.09
N VAL A 241 -7.91 -28.49 -0.67
CA VAL A 241 -6.64 -27.77 -0.82
C VAL A 241 -6.68 -26.48 -0.05
N PHE A 242 -5.75 -26.32 0.89
CA PHE A 242 -5.51 -25.08 1.63
C PHE A 242 -4.22 -24.45 1.12
N THR A 243 -4.27 -23.13 0.95
CA THR A 243 -3.17 -22.30 0.40
C THR A 243 -2.60 -21.35 1.46
N LEU A 244 -1.55 -20.62 1.09
CA LEU A 244 -0.95 -19.59 1.96
C LEU A 244 -1.68 -18.23 1.90
N SER A 245 -2.78 -18.12 1.16
CA SER A 245 -3.62 -16.92 1.16
C SER A 245 -4.29 -16.73 2.52
N LYS A 246 -4.37 -15.50 3.03
CA LYS A 246 -4.95 -15.22 4.34
C LYS A 246 -6.36 -15.79 4.53
N PRO A 247 -7.30 -15.71 3.57
CA PRO A 247 -8.63 -16.32 3.72
C PRO A 247 -8.63 -17.84 3.87
N SER A 248 -7.60 -18.53 3.37
CA SER A 248 -7.41 -19.99 3.56
C SER A 248 -6.63 -20.30 4.83
N LEU A 249 -5.55 -19.56 5.09
CA LEU A 249 -4.62 -19.76 6.20
C LEU A 249 -5.23 -19.48 7.56
N ILE A 250 -5.80 -18.28 7.75
CA ILE A 250 -6.23 -17.82 9.08
C ILE A 250 -7.32 -18.70 9.68
N PRO A 251 -8.45 -19.03 8.97
CA PRO A 251 -9.44 -19.94 9.52
C PRO A 251 -8.88 -21.35 9.81
N PHE A 252 -7.90 -21.81 9.02
CA PHE A 252 -7.25 -23.09 9.29
C PHE A 252 -6.47 -23.07 10.62
N LEU A 253 -5.67 -22.03 10.84
CA LEU A 253 -4.91 -21.87 12.09
C LEU A 253 -5.81 -21.65 13.29
N GLN A 254 -6.95 -20.99 13.13
CA GLN A 254 -7.91 -20.71 14.21
C GLN A 254 -8.74 -21.94 14.62
N PHE A 255 -9.13 -22.79 13.66
CA PHE A 255 -10.18 -23.77 13.89
C PHE A 255 -9.79 -25.22 13.68
N ALA A 256 -8.76 -25.54 12.88
CA ALA A 256 -8.39 -26.92 12.60
C ALA A 256 -7.94 -27.64 13.88
N ASN A 257 -8.60 -28.76 14.25
CA ASN A 257 -8.22 -29.55 15.43
C ASN A 257 -6.85 -30.25 15.25
N ASN A 258 -6.46 -30.55 14.02
CA ASN A 258 -5.21 -31.25 13.75
C ASN A 258 -3.99 -30.33 13.92
N ARG A 259 -3.36 -30.41 15.09
CA ARG A 259 -2.18 -29.61 15.48
C ARG A 259 -1.02 -29.76 14.50
N HIS A 260 -0.79 -30.98 13.96
CA HIS A 260 0.29 -31.22 13.02
C HIS A 260 0.08 -30.47 11.70
N LEU A 261 -1.15 -30.45 11.18
CA LEU A 261 -1.48 -29.72 9.97
C LEU A 261 -1.44 -28.20 10.18
N ARG A 262 -1.85 -27.70 11.38
CA ARG A 262 -1.64 -26.27 11.73
C ARG A 262 -0.15 -25.91 11.68
N LYS A 263 0.71 -26.75 12.31
CA LYS A 263 2.16 -26.53 12.27
C LYS A 263 2.69 -26.52 10.84
N GLN A 264 2.30 -27.48 10.02
CA GLN A 264 2.77 -27.57 8.63
C GLN A 264 2.40 -26.33 7.82
N LEU A 265 1.16 -25.85 7.93
CA LEU A 265 0.69 -24.67 7.19
C LEU A 265 1.34 -23.39 7.73
N TYR A 266 1.50 -23.26 9.05
CA TYR A 266 2.19 -22.16 9.71
C TYR A 266 3.65 -22.05 9.27
N GLU A 267 4.40 -23.15 9.33
CA GLU A 267 5.80 -23.18 8.93
C GLU A 267 5.96 -22.83 7.44
N ALA A 268 5.08 -23.34 6.59
CA ALA A 268 5.09 -23.00 5.18
C ALA A 268 4.84 -21.52 4.92
N TYR A 269 3.94 -20.89 5.69
CA TYR A 269 3.65 -19.46 5.57
C TYR A 269 4.84 -18.59 5.99
N TYR A 270 5.44 -18.88 7.14
CA TYR A 270 6.54 -18.08 7.65
C TYR A 270 7.88 -18.36 6.95
N ASN A 271 8.06 -19.51 6.30
CA ASN A 271 9.28 -19.85 5.56
C ASN A 271 9.22 -19.54 4.06
N ARG A 272 8.28 -18.70 3.63
CA ARG A 272 8.24 -18.24 2.24
C ARG A 272 9.53 -17.51 1.88
N GLY A 273 10.12 -17.89 0.73
CA GLY A 273 11.42 -17.36 0.32
C GLY A 273 12.63 -17.86 1.13
N ASP A 274 12.43 -18.89 1.98
CA ASP A 274 13.46 -19.52 2.83
C ASP A 274 13.48 -21.06 2.68
N ASN A 275 13.27 -21.56 1.46
CA ASN A 275 13.16 -23.00 1.20
C ASN A 275 14.38 -23.57 0.49
N ASN A 276 15.48 -22.84 0.34
CA ASN A 276 16.69 -23.22 -0.38
C ASN A 276 16.39 -23.76 -1.80
N ASN A 277 15.37 -23.23 -2.44
CA ASN A 277 14.94 -23.52 -3.81
C ASN A 277 15.25 -22.32 -4.73
N GLU A 278 14.74 -22.38 -5.96
CA GLU A 278 14.92 -21.29 -6.95
C GLU A 278 14.24 -19.96 -6.56
N TYR A 279 13.35 -19.96 -5.55
CA TYR A 279 12.63 -18.79 -5.05
C TYR A 279 13.19 -18.28 -3.71
N ASP A 280 14.36 -18.75 -3.28
CA ASP A 280 15.01 -18.33 -2.06
C ASP A 280 15.48 -16.86 -2.14
N ASN A 281 15.08 -16.05 -1.17
CA ASN A 281 15.33 -14.60 -1.17
C ASN A 281 16.58 -14.19 -0.37
N LYS A 282 17.24 -15.10 0.38
CA LYS A 282 18.37 -14.74 1.25
C LYS A 282 19.53 -14.07 0.48
N SER A 283 19.82 -14.57 -0.72
CA SER A 283 20.85 -13.97 -1.57
C SER A 283 20.48 -12.57 -2.07
N LEU A 284 19.20 -12.34 -2.39
CA LEU A 284 18.71 -11.04 -2.84
C LEU A 284 18.78 -10.01 -1.72
N ILE A 285 18.39 -10.40 -0.50
CA ILE A 285 18.48 -9.55 0.70
C ILE A 285 19.91 -9.00 0.86
N LYS A 286 20.91 -9.87 0.84
CA LYS A 286 22.31 -9.46 0.99
C LYS A 286 22.74 -8.47 -0.09
N GLN A 287 22.41 -8.74 -1.34
CA GLN A 287 22.74 -7.86 -2.46
C GLN A 287 22.05 -6.49 -2.31
N MET A 288 20.79 -6.48 -1.93
CA MET A 288 20.04 -5.23 -1.75
C MET A 288 20.58 -4.40 -0.58
N LEU A 289 20.91 -5.03 0.54
CA LEU A 289 21.52 -4.35 1.70
C LEU A 289 22.88 -3.74 1.34
N GLU A 290 23.74 -4.48 0.61
CA GLU A 290 25.03 -3.97 0.15
C GLU A 290 24.85 -2.73 -0.74
N LEU A 291 23.93 -2.77 -1.70
CA LEU A 291 23.66 -1.67 -2.61
C LEU A 291 23.07 -0.46 -1.87
N ARG A 292 22.14 -0.68 -0.93
CA ARG A 292 21.56 0.38 -0.10
C ARG A 292 22.62 1.08 0.76
N LEU A 293 23.51 0.31 1.39
CA LEU A 293 24.60 0.88 2.18
C LEU A 293 25.55 1.69 1.28
N LYS A 294 25.95 1.17 0.13
CA LYS A 294 26.77 1.92 -0.85
C LYS A 294 26.09 3.22 -1.27
N LYS A 295 24.78 3.17 -1.56
CA LYS A 295 23.99 4.36 -1.87
C LYS A 295 24.07 5.39 -0.75
N ALA A 296 23.81 5.00 0.49
CA ALA A 296 23.89 5.90 1.64
C ALA A 296 25.28 6.54 1.79
N GLN A 297 26.33 5.75 1.64
CA GLN A 297 27.72 6.20 1.74
C GLN A 297 28.12 7.20 0.64
N LEU A 298 27.55 7.07 -0.58
CA LEU A 298 27.75 8.08 -1.63
C LEU A 298 27.24 9.47 -1.21
N PHE A 299 26.23 9.52 -0.35
CA PHE A 299 25.65 10.75 0.21
C PHE A 299 26.21 11.14 1.58
N GLY A 300 27.26 10.44 2.07
CA GLY A 300 27.95 10.78 3.31
C GLY A 300 27.24 10.27 4.59
N TYR A 301 26.27 9.37 4.46
CA TYR A 301 25.61 8.72 5.62
C TYR A 301 26.37 7.45 6.01
N GLU A 302 26.43 7.16 7.30
CA GLU A 302 27.08 5.95 7.82
C GLU A 302 26.28 4.69 7.52
N ASN A 303 24.94 4.80 7.48
CA ASN A 303 24.02 3.69 7.24
C ASN A 303 22.82 4.14 6.36
N PHE A 304 22.06 3.18 5.87
CA PHE A 304 20.94 3.47 5.00
C PHE A 304 19.71 4.01 5.75
N ALA A 305 19.52 3.62 7.01
CA ALA A 305 18.39 4.11 7.81
C ALA A 305 18.47 5.62 7.99
N ASP A 306 19.61 6.19 8.40
CA ASP A 306 19.76 7.63 8.56
C ASP A 306 19.61 8.38 7.22
N TYR A 307 20.08 7.78 6.11
CA TYR A 307 19.82 8.34 4.78
C TYR A 307 18.31 8.45 4.48
N VAL A 308 17.51 7.42 4.77
CA VAL A 308 16.06 7.43 4.54
C VAL A 308 15.37 8.40 5.49
N LEU A 309 15.69 8.33 6.77
CA LEU A 309 15.01 9.06 7.84
C LEU A 309 15.26 10.57 7.82
N ALA A 310 16.34 11.04 7.23
CA ALA A 310 16.68 12.46 7.14
C ALA A 310 15.59 13.35 6.52
N VAL A 311 14.64 12.76 5.79
CA VAL A 311 13.52 13.47 5.15
C VAL A 311 12.14 13.14 5.77
N ASN A 312 12.12 12.31 6.80
CA ASN A 312 10.93 11.89 7.54
C ASN A 312 10.76 12.68 8.85
N MET A 313 9.62 12.54 9.52
CA MET A 313 9.34 13.23 10.79
C MET A 313 10.28 12.76 11.92
N ALA A 314 10.66 11.49 11.92
CA ALA A 314 11.54 10.90 12.93
C ALA A 314 13.00 11.38 12.82
N GLN A 315 13.47 11.76 11.64
CA GLN A 315 14.76 12.37 11.30
C GLN A 315 15.99 11.47 11.45
N ASP A 316 16.07 10.57 12.41
CA ASP A 316 17.22 9.68 12.64
C ASP A 316 16.83 8.31 13.23
N SER A 317 17.73 7.33 13.08
CA SER A 317 17.53 5.95 13.51
C SER A 317 17.43 5.81 15.04
N LYS A 318 18.13 6.63 15.81
CA LYS A 318 18.11 6.59 17.29
C LYS A 318 16.74 6.98 17.83
N THR A 319 16.09 7.96 17.19
CA THR A 319 14.72 8.37 17.52
C THR A 319 13.74 7.23 17.28
N VAL A 320 13.86 6.53 16.14
CA VAL A 320 13.00 5.39 15.80
C VAL A 320 13.26 4.21 16.73
N ASP A 321 14.51 3.86 16.99
CA ASP A 321 14.88 2.77 17.91
C ASP A 321 14.27 2.97 19.30
N LYS A 322 14.44 4.18 19.84
CA LYS A 322 13.88 4.50 21.17
C LYS A 322 12.37 4.37 21.16
N PHE A 323 11.71 4.92 20.14
CA PHE A 323 10.26 4.86 19.96
C PHE A 323 9.77 3.42 19.93
N LEU A 324 10.37 2.56 19.10
CA LEU A 324 9.98 1.16 18.96
C LEU A 324 10.18 0.35 20.25
N ILE A 325 11.32 0.53 20.94
CA ILE A 325 11.61 -0.18 22.19
C ILE A 325 10.68 0.25 23.34
N ASP A 326 10.29 1.53 23.39
CA ASP A 326 9.37 2.02 24.41
C ASP A 326 7.96 1.41 24.26
N ILE A 327 7.54 1.03 23.03
CA ILE A 327 6.28 0.35 22.76
C ILE A 327 6.42 -1.18 22.87
N PHE A 328 7.54 -1.74 22.40
CA PHE A 328 7.78 -3.18 22.42
C PHE A 328 7.69 -3.79 23.83
N LYS A 329 8.28 -3.12 24.83
CA LYS A 329 8.31 -3.65 26.19
C LYS A 329 6.94 -3.91 26.78
N PRO A 330 5.99 -2.93 26.86
CA PRO A 330 4.66 -3.19 27.37
C PRO A 330 3.86 -4.14 26.48
N ALA A 331 4.05 -4.11 25.16
CA ALA A 331 3.40 -5.03 24.23
C ALA A 331 3.78 -6.49 24.52
N GLN A 332 5.05 -6.78 24.67
CA GLN A 332 5.53 -8.12 24.99
C GLN A 332 5.08 -8.61 26.37
N GLU A 333 5.00 -7.73 27.37
CA GLU A 333 4.45 -8.10 28.70
C GLU A 333 2.96 -8.46 28.62
N LEU A 334 2.18 -7.76 27.77
CA LEU A 334 0.81 -8.14 27.48
C LEU A 334 0.74 -9.49 26.75
N ALA A 335 1.57 -9.70 25.73
CA ALA A 335 1.63 -10.96 24.98
C ALA A 335 1.96 -12.17 25.89
N LYS A 336 2.86 -12.00 26.86
CA LYS A 336 3.15 -13.04 27.87
C LYS A 336 1.94 -13.39 28.72
N LYS A 337 1.11 -12.40 29.09
CA LYS A 337 -0.15 -12.65 29.83
C LYS A 337 -1.16 -13.40 28.96
N GLU A 338 -1.33 -12.97 27.70
CA GLU A 338 -2.19 -13.65 26.74
C GLU A 338 -1.75 -15.10 26.53
N LEU A 339 -0.45 -15.35 26.37
CA LEU A 339 0.11 -16.70 26.26
C LEU A 339 -0.18 -17.56 27.50
N ALA A 340 -0.04 -17.00 28.70
CA ALA A 340 -0.31 -17.72 29.95
C ALA A 340 -1.78 -18.15 30.04
N GLU A 341 -2.72 -17.28 29.67
CA GLU A 341 -4.15 -17.60 29.64
C GLU A 341 -4.49 -18.71 28.63
N MET A 342 -3.87 -18.66 27.44
CA MET A 342 -4.01 -19.72 26.42
C MET A 342 -3.40 -21.04 26.89
N GLN A 343 -2.26 -20.99 27.59
CA GLN A 343 -1.60 -22.17 28.15
C GLN A 343 -2.48 -22.88 29.19
N GLU A 344 -3.24 -22.13 30.02
CA GLU A 344 -4.19 -22.71 30.94
C GLU A 344 -5.30 -23.47 30.22
N ILE A 345 -5.81 -22.96 29.10
CA ILE A 345 -6.81 -23.65 28.27
C ILE A 345 -6.22 -24.94 27.72
N ALA A 346 -5.01 -24.88 27.18
CA ALA A 346 -4.33 -26.03 26.61
C ALA A 346 -4.11 -27.14 27.64
N TYR A 347 -3.68 -26.80 28.86
CA TYR A 347 -3.50 -27.78 29.95
C TYR A 347 -4.83 -28.42 30.37
N LYS A 348 -5.91 -27.65 30.55
CA LYS A 348 -7.23 -28.18 30.87
C LYS A 348 -7.78 -29.13 29.80
N GLU A 349 -7.55 -28.84 28.54
CA GLU A 349 -7.96 -29.73 27.43
C GLU A 349 -7.17 -31.05 27.43
N CYS A 350 -5.86 -31.00 27.64
CA CYS A 350 -5.03 -32.20 27.74
C CYS A 350 -5.42 -33.06 28.95
N GLU A 351 -5.66 -32.47 30.13
CA GLU A 351 -6.11 -33.15 31.33
C GLU A 351 -7.45 -33.83 31.11
N ASN A 352 -8.44 -33.11 30.55
CA ASN A 352 -9.77 -33.66 30.28
C ASN A 352 -9.76 -34.80 29.26
N ALA A 353 -8.80 -34.84 28.36
CA ALA A 353 -8.65 -35.87 27.31
C ALA A 353 -7.67 -36.98 27.71
N GLU A 354 -7.10 -36.93 28.94
CA GLU A 354 -6.05 -37.84 29.44
C GLU A 354 -4.82 -37.89 28.49
N ASN A 355 -4.52 -36.79 27.83
CA ASN A 355 -3.38 -36.64 26.93
C ASN A 355 -2.19 -36.02 27.67
N GLU A 356 -0.99 -36.15 27.10
CA GLU A 356 0.21 -35.43 27.53
C GLU A 356 0.00 -33.91 27.43
N ALA A 357 0.45 -33.18 28.46
CA ALA A 357 0.41 -31.73 28.47
C ALA A 357 1.24 -31.15 27.30
N ILE A 358 0.70 -30.18 26.60
CA ILE A 358 1.38 -29.48 25.53
C ILE A 358 1.74 -28.06 25.94
N GLU A 359 2.90 -27.59 25.50
CA GLU A 359 3.25 -26.18 25.53
C GLU A 359 2.75 -25.51 24.25
N VAL A 360 2.09 -24.37 24.41
CA VAL A 360 1.59 -23.54 23.29
C VAL A 360 2.77 -22.99 22.51
N GLN A 361 2.78 -23.25 21.21
CA GLN A 361 3.78 -22.76 20.27
C GLN A 361 3.18 -21.71 19.34
N GLY A 362 3.98 -21.04 18.50
CA GLY A 362 3.49 -20.03 17.56
C GLY A 362 2.37 -20.55 16.64
N TYR A 363 2.47 -21.77 16.15
CA TYR A 363 1.43 -22.41 15.32
C TYR A 363 0.15 -22.83 16.10
N ASP A 364 0.15 -22.73 17.42
CA ASP A 364 -1.01 -22.95 18.27
C ASP A 364 -1.68 -21.64 18.71
N TRP A 365 -1.00 -20.50 18.55
CA TRP A 365 -1.47 -19.22 19.07
C TRP A 365 -2.88 -18.87 18.60
N TRP A 366 -3.10 -18.85 17.29
CA TRP A 366 -4.41 -18.54 16.72
C TRP A 366 -5.52 -19.49 17.17
N TYR A 367 -5.21 -20.77 17.34
CA TYR A 367 -6.16 -21.79 17.79
C TYR A 367 -6.59 -21.56 19.25
N TYR A 368 -5.65 -21.33 20.14
CA TYR A 368 -5.97 -21.08 21.54
C TYR A 368 -6.46 -19.66 21.79
N ALA A 369 -6.02 -18.69 21.01
CA ALA A 369 -6.56 -17.33 21.03
C ALA A 369 -8.05 -17.33 20.69
N GLU A 370 -8.49 -18.08 19.65
CA GLU A 370 -9.90 -18.17 19.31
C GLU A 370 -10.74 -18.82 20.42
N LYS A 371 -10.22 -19.86 21.08
CA LYS A 371 -10.86 -20.46 22.24
C LYS A 371 -10.96 -19.49 23.43
N LEU A 372 -9.89 -18.75 23.69
CA LEU A 372 -9.86 -17.73 24.74
C LEU A 372 -10.85 -16.60 24.42
N ARG A 373 -10.89 -16.12 23.17
CA ARG A 373 -11.82 -15.10 22.71
C ARG A 373 -13.27 -15.53 22.95
N LYS A 374 -13.61 -16.76 22.55
CA LYS A 374 -14.94 -17.32 22.77
C LYS A 374 -15.28 -17.45 24.26
N ALA A 375 -14.32 -17.89 25.10
CA ALA A 375 -14.53 -18.05 26.51
C ALA A 375 -14.70 -16.71 27.25
N LYS A 376 -13.93 -15.67 26.88
CA LYS A 376 -13.96 -14.37 27.57
C LYS A 376 -15.10 -13.45 27.10
N TYR A 377 -15.39 -13.43 25.80
CA TYR A 377 -16.26 -12.42 25.20
C TYR A 377 -17.55 -13.00 24.65
N ASP A 378 -17.68 -14.32 24.59
CA ASP A 378 -18.83 -15.00 23.92
C ASP A 378 -19.12 -14.36 22.56
N PHE A 379 -18.04 -14.01 21.82
CA PHE A 379 -18.09 -13.28 20.58
C PHE A 379 -17.80 -14.22 19.41
N ASP A 380 -18.75 -14.31 18.48
CA ASP A 380 -18.60 -14.97 17.20
C ASP A 380 -18.87 -13.92 16.11
N GLU A 381 -17.88 -13.67 15.27
CA GLU A 381 -17.97 -12.68 14.19
C GLU A 381 -19.11 -12.96 13.21
N ASN A 382 -19.53 -14.21 13.08
CA ASN A 382 -20.69 -14.59 12.27
C ASN A 382 -22.00 -13.93 12.72
N TYR A 383 -22.09 -13.47 13.97
CA TYR A 383 -23.27 -12.72 14.45
C TYR A 383 -23.27 -11.26 13.99
N ILE A 384 -22.13 -10.67 13.67
CA ILE A 384 -22.04 -9.27 13.22
C ILE A 384 -22.03 -9.13 11.70
N LYS A 385 -21.48 -10.11 10.96
CA LYS A 385 -21.43 -10.09 9.49
C LYS A 385 -22.76 -9.74 8.80
N PRO A 386 -23.93 -10.24 9.25
CA PRO A 386 -25.21 -9.88 8.64
C PRO A 386 -25.57 -8.40 8.65
N TYR A 387 -24.90 -7.59 9.47
CA TYR A 387 -25.06 -6.13 9.57
C TYR A 387 -24.03 -5.35 8.74
N LEU A 388 -22.96 -6.02 8.31
CA LEU A 388 -21.79 -5.42 7.66
C LEU A 388 -21.78 -5.75 6.17
N THR A 389 -22.86 -5.41 5.45
CA THR A 389 -22.84 -5.50 3.99
C THR A 389 -21.93 -4.41 3.43
N VAL A 390 -21.31 -4.65 2.25
CA VAL A 390 -20.52 -3.62 1.54
C VAL A 390 -21.29 -2.31 1.44
N ASP A 391 -22.59 -2.37 1.08
CA ASP A 391 -23.44 -1.18 0.97
C ASP A 391 -23.61 -0.43 2.29
N ASN A 392 -23.83 -1.15 3.40
CA ASN A 392 -23.97 -0.54 4.71
C ASN A 392 -22.68 0.17 5.12
N VAL A 393 -21.55 -0.51 4.99
CA VAL A 393 -20.23 0.02 5.38
C VAL A 393 -19.86 1.23 4.52
N ARG A 394 -20.02 1.14 3.19
CA ARG A 394 -19.83 2.27 2.27
C ARG A 394 -20.70 3.48 2.66
N ASN A 395 -21.98 3.25 2.91
CA ASN A 395 -22.89 4.33 3.29
C ASN A 395 -22.52 4.91 4.66
N GLY A 396 -21.98 4.09 5.58
CA GLY A 396 -21.46 4.53 6.87
C GLY A 396 -20.31 5.52 6.72
N MET A 397 -19.30 5.17 5.92
CA MET A 397 -18.17 6.07 5.68
C MET A 397 -18.58 7.36 4.97
N PHE A 398 -19.51 7.30 4.00
CA PHE A 398 -20.06 8.51 3.35
C PHE A 398 -20.82 9.41 4.32
N MET A 399 -21.61 8.82 5.22
CA MET A 399 -22.31 9.58 6.27
C MET A 399 -21.33 10.24 7.26
N ALA A 400 -20.26 9.53 7.66
CA ALA A 400 -19.24 10.09 8.54
C ALA A 400 -18.51 11.27 7.86
N ALA A 401 -18.10 11.13 6.62
CA ALA A 401 -17.47 12.20 5.86
C ALA A 401 -18.41 13.40 5.65
N ASN A 402 -19.71 13.14 5.45
CA ASN A 402 -20.70 14.21 5.38
C ASN A 402 -20.84 14.95 6.71
N LYS A 403 -20.90 14.23 7.84
CA LYS A 403 -20.98 14.85 9.17
C LYS A 403 -19.71 15.66 9.52
N LEU A 404 -18.53 15.13 9.20
CA LEU A 404 -17.24 15.78 9.48
C LEU A 404 -17.00 17.00 8.57
N TYR A 405 -17.25 16.86 7.27
CA TYR A 405 -16.76 17.81 6.27
C TYR A 405 -17.86 18.40 5.37
N GLY A 406 -19.09 17.90 5.48
CA GLY A 406 -20.23 18.35 4.66
C GLY A 406 -20.20 17.80 3.22
N ILE A 407 -19.21 16.99 2.82
CA ILE A 407 -19.10 16.48 1.46
C ILE A 407 -20.16 15.41 1.17
N THR A 408 -20.53 15.30 -0.11
CA THR A 408 -21.56 14.36 -0.57
C THR A 408 -21.05 13.47 -1.69
N PHE A 409 -21.58 12.23 -1.76
CA PHE A 409 -21.22 11.22 -2.74
C PHE A 409 -22.47 10.83 -3.52
N THR A 410 -22.44 10.99 -4.84
CA THR A 410 -23.54 10.64 -5.72
C THR A 410 -23.08 9.62 -6.76
N GLN A 411 -23.68 8.43 -6.79
CA GLN A 411 -23.32 7.40 -7.77
C GLN A 411 -23.56 7.91 -9.20
N ASN A 412 -22.58 7.69 -10.08
CA ASN A 412 -22.65 8.05 -11.49
C ASN A 412 -22.28 6.86 -12.38
N THR A 413 -23.29 6.12 -12.83
CA THR A 413 -23.12 4.91 -13.66
C THR A 413 -22.78 5.20 -15.13
N ASN A 414 -22.64 6.48 -15.53
CA ASN A 414 -22.33 6.86 -16.90
C ASN A 414 -20.84 7.10 -17.15
N LEU A 415 -19.99 6.95 -16.13
CA LEU A 415 -18.55 7.11 -16.28
C LEU A 415 -17.93 5.83 -16.85
N PRO A 416 -16.87 5.94 -17.70
CA PRO A 416 -16.09 4.78 -18.09
C PRO A 416 -15.52 4.02 -16.88
N ILE A 417 -15.65 2.70 -16.88
CA ILE A 417 -15.11 1.80 -15.86
C ILE A 417 -14.14 0.81 -16.49
N TYR A 418 -13.14 0.37 -15.75
CA TYR A 418 -12.15 -0.59 -16.23
C TYR A 418 -12.54 -2.05 -15.97
N TYR A 419 -13.51 -2.29 -15.08
CA TYR A 419 -14.03 -3.62 -14.78
C TYR A 419 -15.54 -3.53 -14.41
N PRO A 420 -16.39 -4.52 -14.78
CA PRO A 420 -17.85 -4.42 -14.65
C PRO A 420 -18.38 -4.16 -13.24
N ASP A 421 -17.66 -4.64 -12.21
CA ASP A 421 -18.10 -4.54 -10.80
C ASP A 421 -17.61 -3.26 -10.10
N VAL A 422 -16.92 -2.37 -10.82
CA VAL A 422 -16.42 -1.11 -10.27
C VAL A 422 -17.54 -0.08 -10.21
N GLU A 423 -17.75 0.48 -9.02
CA GLU A 423 -18.67 1.59 -8.79
C GLU A 423 -17.98 2.94 -8.91
N THR A 424 -18.71 3.95 -9.34
CA THR A 424 -18.19 5.32 -9.48
C THR A 424 -19.10 6.34 -8.82
N TYR A 425 -18.48 7.35 -8.17
CA TYR A 425 -19.18 8.41 -7.43
C TYR A 425 -18.62 9.78 -7.76
N GLU A 426 -19.53 10.76 -7.96
CA GLU A 426 -19.18 12.17 -7.92
C GLU A 426 -19.10 12.63 -6.48
N VAL A 427 -17.99 13.29 -6.12
CA VAL A 427 -17.77 13.87 -4.80
C VAL A 427 -17.91 15.37 -4.90
N LYS A 428 -18.72 15.96 -3.99
CA LYS A 428 -19.00 17.41 -3.97
C LYS A 428 -18.87 17.98 -2.57
N GLU A 429 -18.47 19.23 -2.50
CA GLU A 429 -18.50 20.07 -1.30
C GLU A 429 -19.92 20.32 -0.81
N ALA A 430 -20.08 20.80 0.43
CA ALA A 430 -21.37 21.16 1.02
C ALA A 430 -22.14 22.21 0.21
N ASN A 431 -21.44 23.11 -0.48
CA ASN A 431 -22.03 24.13 -1.35
C ASN A 431 -22.37 23.63 -2.76
N GLY A 432 -22.09 22.34 -3.04
CA GLY A 432 -22.34 21.69 -4.34
C GLY A 432 -21.18 21.80 -5.34
N ASP A 433 -20.08 22.46 -5.00
CA ASP A 433 -18.91 22.51 -5.86
C ASP A 433 -18.30 21.14 -6.05
N PHE A 434 -17.81 20.84 -7.25
CA PHE A 434 -17.20 19.56 -7.58
C PHE A 434 -15.85 19.41 -6.86
N LEU A 435 -15.63 18.24 -6.24
CA LEU A 435 -14.39 17.92 -5.50
C LEU A 435 -13.55 16.84 -6.21
N GLY A 436 -14.18 15.84 -6.82
CA GLY A 436 -13.47 14.77 -7.54
C GLY A 436 -14.36 13.58 -7.89
N ILE A 437 -13.72 12.53 -8.41
CA ILE A 437 -14.37 11.25 -8.74
C ILE A 437 -13.74 10.14 -7.90
N LEU A 438 -14.60 9.26 -7.35
CA LEU A 438 -14.20 8.07 -6.59
C LEU A 438 -14.61 6.82 -7.35
N TYR A 439 -13.67 5.92 -7.58
CA TYR A 439 -13.86 4.54 -8.05
C TYR A 439 -13.74 3.59 -6.86
N LEU A 440 -14.64 2.60 -6.77
CA LEU A 440 -14.62 1.57 -5.74
C LEU A 440 -14.58 0.19 -6.40
N ASP A 441 -13.49 -0.52 -6.20
CA ASP A 441 -13.23 -1.85 -6.75
C ASP A 441 -13.11 -2.87 -5.61
N TYR A 442 -14.21 -3.53 -5.28
CA TYR A 442 -14.36 -4.28 -4.03
C TYR A 442 -13.80 -5.70 -4.05
N TYR A 443 -13.88 -6.41 -5.19
CA TYR A 443 -13.79 -7.87 -5.17
C TYR A 443 -12.50 -8.41 -5.79
N PRO A 444 -12.04 -9.61 -5.32
CA PRO A 444 -10.84 -10.25 -5.87
C PRO A 444 -11.08 -10.80 -7.28
N ARG A 445 -10.02 -10.93 -8.05
CA ARG A 445 -9.95 -11.62 -9.34
C ARG A 445 -8.52 -12.07 -9.60
N GLU A 446 -8.31 -13.05 -10.49
CA GLU A 446 -6.99 -13.60 -10.80
C GLU A 446 -5.97 -12.56 -11.25
N SER A 447 -6.44 -11.52 -11.95
CA SER A 447 -5.63 -10.42 -12.47
C SER A 447 -5.39 -9.28 -11.49
N LYS A 448 -5.71 -9.45 -10.19
CA LYS A 448 -5.67 -8.40 -9.19
C LYS A 448 -4.74 -8.79 -8.04
N SER A 449 -3.86 -7.88 -7.67
CA SER A 449 -2.99 -8.03 -6.50
C SER A 449 -3.81 -8.13 -5.21
N GLY A 450 -3.29 -8.89 -4.24
CA GLY A 450 -3.95 -9.04 -2.93
C GLY A 450 -3.75 -7.82 -2.03
N GLY A 451 -4.61 -7.69 -1.02
CA GLY A 451 -4.60 -6.56 -0.09
C GLY A 451 -5.60 -5.48 -0.47
N ALA A 452 -5.40 -4.27 0.05
CA ALA A 452 -6.20 -3.09 -0.31
C ALA A 452 -5.27 -1.89 -0.46
N TRP A 453 -5.65 -0.93 -1.28
CA TRP A 453 -4.89 0.31 -1.47
C TRP A 453 -5.73 1.42 -2.09
N CYS A 454 -5.33 2.66 -1.79
CA CYS A 454 -5.81 3.86 -2.45
C CYS A 454 -4.83 4.31 -3.53
N THR A 455 -5.33 4.66 -4.70
CA THR A 455 -4.52 5.15 -5.81
C THR A 455 -5.24 6.23 -6.62
N SER A 456 -4.53 6.94 -7.48
CA SER A 456 -5.08 8.03 -8.30
C SER A 456 -4.82 7.80 -9.78
N PHE A 457 -5.89 7.80 -10.59
CA PHE A 457 -5.75 7.94 -12.05
C PHE A 457 -5.40 9.37 -12.46
N ARG A 458 -5.73 10.33 -11.61
CA ARG A 458 -5.30 11.73 -11.70
C ARG A 458 -5.24 12.32 -10.29
N GLU A 459 -4.11 12.92 -9.97
CA GLU A 459 -3.89 13.58 -8.69
C GLU A 459 -4.55 14.96 -8.64
N SER A 460 -4.82 15.45 -7.43
CA SER A 460 -5.23 16.84 -7.20
C SER A 460 -4.06 17.81 -7.50
N GLY A 461 -4.38 19.03 -7.86
CA GLY A 461 -3.38 20.07 -8.11
C GLY A 461 -3.92 21.24 -8.89
N HIS A 462 -2.99 22.00 -9.50
CA HIS A 462 -3.32 23.11 -10.37
C HIS A 462 -2.45 23.07 -11.64
N ASP A 463 -3.02 23.52 -12.76
CA ASP A 463 -2.25 23.65 -14.00
C ASP A 463 -1.33 24.91 -13.94
N ILE A 464 -0.54 25.11 -15.00
CA ILE A 464 0.40 26.25 -15.10
C ILE A 464 -0.30 27.63 -15.03
N ASN A 465 -1.60 27.69 -15.32
CA ASN A 465 -2.41 28.89 -15.28
C ASN A 465 -3.14 29.05 -13.92
N GLY A 466 -2.92 28.15 -12.96
CA GLY A 466 -3.59 28.13 -11.65
C GLY A 466 -5.02 27.58 -11.67
N LYS A 467 -5.45 26.93 -12.77
CA LYS A 467 -6.74 26.24 -12.85
C LYS A 467 -6.67 24.94 -12.07
N LYS A 468 -7.63 24.71 -11.16
CA LYS A 468 -7.71 23.49 -10.34
C LYS A 468 -7.87 22.24 -11.22
N ILE A 469 -7.09 21.23 -10.89
CA ILE A 469 -7.16 19.84 -11.40
C ILE A 469 -7.80 19.01 -10.30
N TYR A 470 -8.97 18.43 -10.62
CA TYR A 470 -9.70 17.61 -9.67
C TYR A 470 -9.24 16.15 -9.72
N PRO A 471 -9.08 15.48 -8.56
CA PRO A 471 -8.58 14.13 -8.52
C PRO A 471 -9.58 13.10 -9.04
N VAL A 472 -9.04 12.00 -9.57
CA VAL A 472 -9.77 10.77 -9.90
C VAL A 472 -9.12 9.63 -9.14
N ILE A 473 -9.79 9.19 -8.07
CA ILE A 473 -9.24 8.28 -7.06
C ILE A 473 -9.88 6.91 -7.21
N SER A 474 -9.13 5.86 -6.95
CA SER A 474 -9.61 4.48 -6.90
C SER A 474 -9.22 3.85 -5.57
N LEU A 475 -10.21 3.28 -4.88
CA LEU A 475 -10.01 2.35 -3.77
C LEU A 475 -10.13 0.93 -4.30
N VAL A 476 -9.08 0.16 -4.14
CA VAL A 476 -9.00 -1.23 -4.61
C VAL A 476 -8.91 -2.15 -3.40
N MET A 477 -9.81 -3.13 -3.34
CA MET A 477 -9.98 -4.03 -2.20
C MET A 477 -10.14 -5.47 -2.68
N ASN A 478 -10.11 -6.43 -1.76
CA ASN A 478 -10.26 -7.86 -2.06
C ASN A 478 -11.24 -8.51 -1.06
N PHE A 479 -12.43 -7.94 -0.96
CA PHE A 479 -13.45 -8.38 -0.03
C PHE A 479 -14.20 -9.63 -0.50
N THR A 480 -14.79 -10.35 0.45
CA THR A 480 -15.62 -11.53 0.16
C THR A 480 -16.82 -11.13 -0.71
N PRO A 481 -16.98 -11.69 -1.92
CA PRO A 481 -18.08 -11.33 -2.82
C PRO A 481 -19.42 -11.91 -2.35
N ALA A 482 -20.51 -11.41 -2.94
CA ALA A 482 -21.85 -11.97 -2.77
C ALA A 482 -21.91 -13.44 -3.24
N SER A 483 -22.74 -14.26 -2.58
CA SER A 483 -22.94 -15.66 -2.92
C SER A 483 -24.42 -16.03 -2.91
N GLY A 484 -24.96 -16.47 -4.04
CA GLY A 484 -26.39 -16.74 -4.21
C GLY A 484 -27.23 -15.52 -3.82
N ASP A 485 -28.20 -15.71 -2.91
CA ASP A 485 -29.07 -14.64 -2.42
C ASP A 485 -28.46 -13.84 -1.23
N THR A 486 -27.23 -14.14 -0.84
CA THR A 486 -26.54 -13.47 0.26
C THR A 486 -25.67 -12.34 -0.33
N PRO A 487 -25.86 -11.07 0.09
CA PRO A 487 -25.00 -9.97 -0.35
C PRO A 487 -23.56 -10.15 0.15
N ALA A 488 -22.64 -9.36 -0.36
CA ALA A 488 -21.28 -9.33 0.17
C ALA A 488 -21.29 -8.88 1.64
N LEU A 489 -20.93 -9.79 2.53
CA LEU A 489 -20.88 -9.59 3.98
C LEU A 489 -19.42 -9.49 4.42
N LEU A 490 -19.03 -8.34 4.96
CA LEU A 490 -17.68 -8.08 5.40
C LEU A 490 -17.39 -8.67 6.77
N THR A 491 -16.13 -9.07 6.96
CA THR A 491 -15.56 -9.25 8.30
C THR A 491 -15.37 -7.89 8.97
N TRP A 492 -15.05 -7.90 10.25
CA TRP A 492 -14.69 -6.65 10.95
C TRP A 492 -13.40 -6.05 10.37
N ASP A 493 -12.38 -6.87 10.11
CA ASP A 493 -11.11 -6.47 9.48
C ASP A 493 -11.33 -5.86 8.08
N GLU A 494 -12.18 -6.47 7.24
CA GLU A 494 -12.56 -5.91 5.93
C GLU A 494 -13.31 -4.58 6.06
N THR A 495 -14.12 -4.43 7.12
CA THR A 495 -14.83 -3.18 7.42
C THR A 495 -13.86 -2.07 7.82
N GLU A 496 -12.92 -2.34 8.72
CA GLU A 496 -11.85 -1.40 9.12
C GLU A 496 -10.97 -1.04 7.91
N THR A 497 -10.56 -2.02 7.10
CA THR A 497 -9.80 -1.80 5.87
C THR A 497 -10.49 -0.84 4.92
N MET A 498 -11.80 -0.96 4.71
CA MET A 498 -12.57 -0.06 3.84
C MET A 498 -12.53 1.39 4.33
N TRP A 499 -12.61 1.61 5.63
CA TRP A 499 -12.52 2.94 6.23
C TRP A 499 -11.09 3.50 6.20
N HIS A 500 -10.09 2.63 6.35
CA HIS A 500 -8.67 2.97 6.17
C HIS A 500 -8.42 3.54 4.78
N GLU A 501 -8.74 2.79 3.73
CA GLU A 501 -8.54 3.23 2.34
C GLU A 501 -9.34 4.50 2.02
N PHE A 502 -10.52 4.63 2.62
CA PHE A 502 -11.31 5.84 2.49
C PHE A 502 -10.64 7.06 3.13
N GLY A 503 -9.91 6.90 4.23
CA GLY A 503 -9.11 7.97 4.83
C GLY A 503 -8.02 8.49 3.89
N HIS A 504 -7.34 7.62 3.17
CA HIS A 504 -6.42 8.02 2.09
C HIS A 504 -7.14 8.80 0.98
N SER A 505 -8.36 8.36 0.59
CA SER A 505 -9.12 9.08 -0.42
C SER A 505 -9.53 10.48 0.03
N LEU A 506 -9.90 10.66 1.30
CA LEU A 506 -10.18 12.00 1.86
C LEU A 506 -8.94 12.91 1.83
N HIS A 507 -7.76 12.37 2.16
CA HIS A 507 -6.51 13.11 2.03
C HIS A 507 -6.27 13.55 0.58
N ALA A 508 -6.45 12.65 -0.38
CA ALA A 508 -6.28 12.96 -1.80
C ALA A 508 -7.32 13.96 -2.34
N PHE A 509 -8.59 13.87 -1.91
CA PHE A 509 -9.64 14.82 -2.30
C PHE A 509 -9.40 16.23 -1.76
N PHE A 510 -8.95 16.32 -0.52
CA PHE A 510 -8.74 17.61 0.13
C PHE A 510 -7.39 18.25 -0.19
N SER A 511 -6.43 17.49 -0.72
CA SER A 511 -5.13 18.03 -1.16
C SER A 511 -5.32 19.24 -2.07
N ASP A 512 -4.80 20.40 -1.69
CA ASP A 512 -5.01 21.68 -2.38
C ASP A 512 -3.70 22.47 -2.61
N GLY A 513 -2.60 21.73 -2.86
CA GLY A 513 -1.31 22.36 -3.19
C GLY A 513 -1.31 22.95 -4.60
N LEU A 514 -0.71 24.14 -4.75
CA LEU A 514 -0.53 24.79 -6.06
C LEU A 514 0.48 24.05 -6.94
N TYR A 515 1.45 23.38 -6.32
CA TYR A 515 2.60 22.79 -6.98
C TYR A 515 2.56 21.26 -6.82
N SER A 516 2.84 20.56 -7.92
CA SER A 516 2.77 19.09 -7.98
C SER A 516 3.73 18.43 -6.99
N ARG A 517 4.90 19.04 -6.74
CA ARG A 517 5.88 18.49 -5.80
C ARG A 517 5.42 18.47 -4.34
N THR A 518 4.56 19.36 -3.94
CA THR A 518 4.05 19.45 -2.56
C THR A 518 2.62 19.00 -2.41
N CYS A 519 1.81 19.02 -3.48
CA CYS A 519 0.44 18.54 -3.43
C CYS A 519 0.42 17.01 -3.27
N GLY A 520 -0.19 16.51 -2.19
CA GLY A 520 -0.25 15.07 -1.89
C GLY A 520 1.06 14.43 -1.38
N ASN A 521 2.17 15.14 -1.41
CA ASN A 521 3.48 14.60 -1.01
C ASN A 521 3.78 14.92 0.46
N VAL A 522 3.50 13.98 1.35
CA VAL A 522 3.81 14.05 2.78
C VAL A 522 5.00 13.15 3.14
N PRO A 523 5.64 13.34 4.31
CA PRO A 523 6.63 12.40 4.81
C PRO A 523 6.05 10.99 4.92
N HIS A 524 6.90 9.96 4.71
CA HIS A 524 6.46 8.57 4.71
C HIS A 524 5.84 8.13 6.05
N ASP A 525 6.33 8.66 7.16
CA ASP A 525 5.80 8.41 8.51
C ASP A 525 4.59 9.29 8.89
N TYR A 526 4.06 10.05 7.94
CA TYR A 526 2.79 10.78 8.06
C TYR A 526 1.67 10.18 7.21
N VAL A 527 2.02 9.46 6.14
CA VAL A 527 1.08 9.06 5.07
C VAL A 527 -0.09 8.22 5.57
N GLU A 528 0.14 7.40 6.62
CA GLU A 528 -0.88 6.52 7.22
C GLU A 528 -1.78 7.22 8.25
N MET A 529 -1.46 8.45 8.69
CA MET A 529 -2.27 9.14 9.69
C MET A 529 -3.69 9.48 9.20
N PRO A 530 -3.90 9.95 7.95
CA PRO A 530 -5.24 10.18 7.40
C PRO A 530 -6.08 8.92 7.22
N SER A 531 -5.46 7.78 6.95
CA SER A 531 -6.14 6.49 6.81
C SER A 531 -6.50 5.89 8.16
N GLN A 532 -5.53 5.76 9.05
CA GLN A 532 -5.71 5.14 10.36
C GLN A 532 -6.67 5.91 11.27
N ILE A 533 -6.74 7.25 11.16
CA ILE A 533 -7.68 8.00 11.99
C ILE A 533 -9.14 7.61 11.66
N MET A 534 -9.46 7.27 10.42
CA MET A 534 -10.82 6.87 10.03
C MET A 534 -11.22 5.51 10.61
N GLU A 535 -10.29 4.61 10.90
CA GLU A 535 -10.53 3.35 11.59
C GLU A 535 -11.12 3.56 13.01
N ASN A 536 -10.84 4.69 13.64
CA ASN A 536 -11.40 4.96 14.96
C ASN A 536 -12.91 5.24 14.92
N TRP A 537 -13.41 5.94 13.88
CA TRP A 537 -14.84 6.22 13.76
C TRP A 537 -15.66 4.97 13.50
N VAL A 538 -15.16 4.00 12.73
CA VAL A 538 -15.90 2.78 12.38
C VAL A 538 -16.32 1.97 13.62
N ALA A 539 -15.48 2.00 14.66
CA ALA A 539 -15.68 1.23 15.89
C ALA A 539 -16.53 1.96 16.96
N GLU A 540 -16.80 3.25 16.80
CA GLU A 540 -17.58 4.00 17.78
C GLU A 540 -19.07 3.59 17.77
N PRO A 541 -19.67 3.31 18.93
CA PRO A 541 -21.07 2.85 19.02
C PRO A 541 -22.07 3.76 18.31
N GLU A 542 -21.87 5.07 18.40
CA GLU A 542 -22.70 6.06 17.69
C GLU A 542 -22.64 5.84 16.17
N VAL A 543 -21.46 5.58 15.64
CA VAL A 543 -21.22 5.39 14.21
C VAL A 543 -21.73 4.03 13.74
N ILE A 544 -21.47 2.96 14.49
CA ILE A 544 -21.99 1.61 14.19
C ILE A 544 -23.52 1.65 14.03
N ARG A 545 -24.23 2.33 14.92
CA ARG A 545 -25.71 2.47 14.84
C ARG A 545 -26.17 3.22 13.57
N MET A 546 -25.34 4.04 12.95
CA MET A 546 -25.68 4.75 11.73
C MET A 546 -25.72 3.82 10.51
N TYR A 547 -24.78 2.86 10.43
CA TYR A 547 -24.60 2.07 9.22
C TYR A 547 -24.93 0.57 9.36
N ALA A 548 -24.65 -0.03 10.51
CA ALA A 548 -24.75 -1.47 10.70
C ALA A 548 -26.22 -1.93 10.82
N LYS A 549 -26.83 -2.32 9.70
CA LYS A 549 -28.21 -2.80 9.61
C LYS A 549 -28.26 -4.20 9.02
N HIS A 550 -29.05 -5.07 9.65
CA HIS A 550 -29.21 -6.45 9.20
C HIS A 550 -29.80 -6.55 7.79
N TYR A 551 -29.12 -7.23 6.86
CA TYR A 551 -29.45 -7.23 5.45
C TYR A 551 -30.82 -7.81 5.10
N LYS A 552 -31.40 -8.69 5.96
CA LYS A 552 -32.75 -9.25 5.76
C LYS A 552 -33.85 -8.44 6.44
N THR A 553 -33.60 -7.96 7.67
CA THR A 553 -34.65 -7.33 8.50
C THR A 553 -34.60 -5.82 8.49
N GLY A 554 -33.45 -5.21 8.13
CA GLY A 554 -33.20 -3.77 8.23
C GLY A 554 -33.01 -3.25 9.65
N GLU A 555 -33.02 -4.13 10.65
CA GLU A 555 -32.82 -3.76 12.07
C GLU A 555 -31.39 -3.32 12.31
N VAL A 556 -31.22 -2.27 13.12
CA VAL A 556 -29.90 -1.80 13.56
C VAL A 556 -29.25 -2.87 14.44
N MET A 557 -27.91 -2.98 14.35
CA MET A 557 -27.12 -3.88 15.19
C MET A 557 -27.47 -3.68 16.68
N PRO A 558 -27.85 -4.75 17.41
CA PRO A 558 -28.19 -4.64 18.83
C PRO A 558 -27.01 -4.14 19.68
N ASP A 559 -27.30 -3.34 20.70
CA ASP A 559 -26.28 -2.83 21.64
C ASP A 559 -25.45 -3.94 22.29
N SER A 560 -26.04 -5.13 22.48
CA SER A 560 -25.30 -6.30 23.00
C SER A 560 -24.19 -6.78 22.07
N LEU A 561 -24.36 -6.67 20.74
CA LEU A 561 -23.29 -6.99 19.78
C LEU A 561 -22.26 -5.86 19.70
N ILE A 562 -22.69 -4.60 19.74
CA ILE A 562 -21.80 -3.44 19.80
C ILE A 562 -20.88 -3.53 21.02
N THR A 563 -21.44 -3.80 22.20
CA THR A 563 -20.64 -4.01 23.43
C THR A 563 -19.65 -5.17 23.30
N LYS A 564 -20.01 -6.25 22.60
CA LYS A 564 -19.07 -7.35 22.33
C LYS A 564 -17.93 -6.93 21.41
N ILE A 565 -18.18 -6.10 20.40
CA ILE A 565 -17.12 -5.50 19.54
C ILE A 565 -16.19 -4.66 20.41
N GLU A 566 -16.72 -3.72 21.20
CA GLU A 566 -15.92 -2.88 22.09
C GLU A 566 -15.05 -3.69 23.06
N ASN A 567 -15.64 -4.70 23.72
CA ASN A 567 -14.94 -5.55 24.68
C ASN A 567 -13.85 -6.41 24.02
N SER A 568 -14.03 -6.80 22.76
CA SER A 568 -13.06 -7.59 22.00
C SER A 568 -11.95 -6.76 21.38
N ALA A 569 -12.06 -5.44 21.32
CA ALA A 569 -11.08 -4.54 20.68
C ALA A 569 -9.67 -4.65 21.29
N LEU A 570 -9.57 -4.97 22.59
CA LEU A 570 -8.29 -5.16 23.26
C LEU A 570 -7.79 -6.62 23.24
N PHE A 571 -8.54 -7.52 22.60
CA PHE A 571 -8.16 -8.92 22.53
C PHE A 571 -6.95 -9.13 21.61
N ASN A 572 -5.99 -9.93 22.08
CA ASN A 572 -4.79 -10.33 21.34
C ASN A 572 -3.87 -9.15 20.90
N GLN A 573 -4.01 -7.98 21.54
CA GLN A 573 -3.22 -6.79 21.23
C GLN A 573 -1.74 -6.95 21.62
N GLY A 574 -1.44 -7.82 22.60
CA GLY A 574 -0.08 -8.19 22.96
C GLY A 574 0.65 -8.84 21.78
N LEU A 575 0.05 -9.87 21.16
CA LEU A 575 0.62 -10.50 19.97
C LEU A 575 0.75 -9.50 18.81
N MET A 576 -0.39 -8.86 18.45
CA MET A 576 -0.46 -8.03 17.24
C MET A 576 0.53 -6.86 17.28
N THR A 577 0.65 -6.21 18.43
CA THR A 577 1.62 -5.13 18.60
C THR A 577 3.06 -5.65 18.66
N THR A 578 3.31 -6.77 19.36
CA THR A 578 4.66 -7.33 19.47
C THR A 578 5.21 -7.77 18.12
N GLU A 579 4.43 -8.49 17.29
CA GLU A 579 4.88 -8.93 15.96
C GLU A 579 5.14 -7.76 15.00
N LEU A 580 4.31 -6.70 15.06
CA LEU A 580 4.46 -5.50 14.23
C LEU A 580 5.73 -4.73 14.59
N ILE A 581 5.94 -4.50 15.91
CA ILE A 581 7.12 -3.78 16.39
C ILE A 581 8.39 -4.60 16.17
N ALA A 582 8.35 -5.93 16.35
CA ALA A 582 9.48 -6.81 16.06
C ALA A 582 9.90 -6.73 14.58
N ALA A 583 8.94 -6.68 13.65
CA ALA A 583 9.23 -6.47 12.23
C ALA A 583 9.83 -5.07 11.97
N SER A 584 9.31 -4.02 12.61
CA SER A 584 9.86 -2.67 12.50
C SER A 584 11.29 -2.57 13.02
N ILE A 585 11.58 -3.23 14.14
CA ILE A 585 12.95 -3.31 14.68
C ILE A 585 13.86 -4.08 13.72
N LEU A 586 13.40 -5.19 13.16
CA LEU A 586 14.18 -5.98 12.19
C LEU A 586 14.53 -5.15 10.95
N ASP A 587 13.57 -4.37 10.42
CA ASP A 587 13.81 -3.43 9.33
C ASP A 587 14.91 -2.43 9.68
N MET A 588 14.82 -1.78 10.84
CA MET A 588 15.84 -0.83 11.29
C MET A 588 17.21 -1.50 11.42
N LYS A 589 17.30 -2.67 12.05
CA LYS A 589 18.58 -3.36 12.28
C LYS A 589 19.28 -3.78 10.99
N TYR A 590 18.55 -4.16 9.94
CA TYR A 590 19.13 -4.37 8.62
C TYR A 590 19.72 -3.10 8.01
N HIS A 591 19.03 -1.97 8.16
CA HIS A 591 19.39 -0.72 7.51
C HIS A 591 20.33 0.18 8.33
N GLU A 592 20.60 -0.19 9.58
CA GLU A 592 21.63 0.41 10.46
C GLU A 592 23.01 -0.22 10.28
N ILE A 593 23.16 -1.31 9.54
CA ILE A 593 24.46 -1.92 9.25
C ILE A 593 25.34 -0.90 8.53
N THR A 594 26.59 -0.73 9.04
CA THR A 594 27.55 0.27 8.52
C THR A 594 28.69 -0.36 7.72
N SER A 595 28.83 -1.70 7.73
CA SER A 595 29.94 -2.43 7.13
C SER A 595 29.50 -3.30 5.96
N ILE A 596 30.08 -3.07 4.78
CA ILE A 596 29.90 -3.93 3.59
C ILE A 596 30.40 -5.36 3.84
N ASP A 597 31.50 -5.51 4.59
CA ASP A 597 32.04 -6.83 4.90
C ASP A 597 31.15 -7.63 5.86
N GLU A 598 30.45 -6.96 6.77
CA GLU A 598 29.41 -7.56 7.60
C GLU A 598 28.27 -8.09 6.74
N ILE A 599 27.76 -7.29 5.80
CA ILE A 599 26.67 -7.70 4.89
C ILE A 599 27.09 -8.89 4.02
N LYS A 600 28.30 -8.90 3.48
CA LYS A 600 28.80 -10.01 2.65
C LYS A 600 28.85 -11.33 3.39
N ASN A 601 29.19 -11.28 4.68
CA ASN A 601 29.27 -12.46 5.54
C ASN A 601 27.98 -12.75 6.31
N LEU A 602 26.90 -11.97 6.06
CA LEU A 602 25.64 -12.08 6.76
C LEU A 602 24.98 -13.45 6.47
N ASP A 603 24.62 -14.15 7.53
CA ASP A 603 23.62 -15.22 7.50
C ASP A 603 22.27 -14.60 7.89
N VAL A 604 21.32 -14.58 6.95
CA VAL A 604 20.04 -13.88 7.10
C VAL A 604 19.22 -14.43 8.27
N ASP A 605 19.16 -15.76 8.39
CA ASP A 605 18.39 -16.41 9.46
C ASP A 605 19.03 -16.23 10.83
N ALA A 606 20.35 -16.35 10.89
CA ALA A 606 21.10 -16.11 12.13
C ALA A 606 21.00 -14.65 12.57
N PHE A 607 21.05 -13.70 11.64
CA PHE A 607 20.89 -12.28 11.95
C PHE A 607 19.50 -11.97 12.50
N GLU A 608 18.42 -12.42 11.81
CA GLU A 608 17.05 -12.25 12.30
C GLU A 608 16.92 -12.80 13.72
N LYS A 609 17.34 -14.04 13.93
CA LYS A 609 17.31 -14.66 15.25
C LYS A 609 18.08 -13.86 16.29
N GLN A 610 19.30 -13.41 15.97
CA GLN A 610 20.14 -12.63 16.88
C GLN A 610 19.45 -11.30 17.27
N GLN A 611 18.86 -10.60 16.32
CA GLN A 611 18.18 -9.33 16.61
C GLN A 611 16.93 -9.54 17.46
N MET A 612 16.16 -10.60 17.19
CA MET A 612 14.97 -10.93 17.99
C MET A 612 15.32 -11.42 19.39
N ASP A 613 16.37 -12.21 19.53
CA ASP A 613 16.92 -12.61 20.85
C ASP A 613 17.40 -11.39 21.65
N ALA A 614 18.05 -10.41 21.00
CA ALA A 614 18.58 -9.21 21.63
C ALA A 614 17.49 -8.32 22.25
N ILE A 615 16.31 -8.25 21.64
CA ILE A 615 15.14 -7.56 22.23
C ILE A 615 14.37 -8.44 23.20
N GLY A 616 14.73 -9.72 23.33
CA GLY A 616 14.08 -10.70 24.22
C GLY A 616 12.71 -11.13 23.71
N LEU A 617 12.47 -11.18 22.39
CA LEU A 617 11.23 -11.65 21.80
C LEU A 617 10.95 -13.09 22.26
N ILE A 618 9.73 -13.36 22.75
CA ILE A 618 9.35 -14.70 23.18
C ILE A 618 9.25 -15.66 21.98
N PRO A 619 9.64 -16.93 22.13
CA PRO A 619 9.78 -17.87 20.99
C PRO A 619 8.45 -18.24 20.32
N GLN A 620 7.32 -17.94 20.95
CA GLN A 620 6.00 -18.18 20.37
C GLN A 620 5.57 -17.10 19.37
N ILE A 621 6.28 -15.97 19.33
CA ILE A 621 5.98 -14.86 18.41
C ILE A 621 7.15 -14.71 17.43
N LEU A 622 6.84 -14.66 16.14
CA LEU A 622 7.75 -14.25 15.08
C LEU A 622 7.48 -12.79 14.70
N PRO A 623 8.43 -12.07 14.12
CA PRO A 623 8.14 -10.82 13.45
C PRO A 623 6.99 -11.00 12.46
N ARG A 624 6.11 -10.02 12.32
CA ARG A 624 4.96 -10.07 11.40
C ARG A 624 5.34 -10.49 9.98
N TYR A 625 6.54 -10.13 9.58
CA TYR A 625 7.23 -10.62 8.38
C TYR A 625 8.63 -11.05 8.77
N ARG A 626 8.99 -12.29 8.42
CA ARG A 626 10.37 -12.75 8.48
C ARG A 626 11.16 -12.12 7.33
N SER A 627 12.46 -12.06 7.46
CA SER A 627 13.39 -11.45 6.50
C SER A 627 13.10 -11.83 5.05
N THR A 628 12.92 -13.12 4.77
CA THR A 628 12.78 -13.67 3.41
C THR A 628 11.43 -13.40 2.75
N ASN A 629 10.42 -13.01 3.53
CA ASN A 629 9.09 -12.68 3.02
C ASN A 629 8.66 -11.23 3.33
N PHE A 630 9.59 -10.38 3.75
CA PHE A 630 9.32 -8.99 4.10
C PHE A 630 9.25 -8.08 2.84
N ALA A 631 8.22 -8.29 2.04
CA ALA A 631 8.03 -7.55 0.79
C ALA A 631 8.02 -6.03 0.97
N HIS A 632 7.43 -5.52 2.07
CA HIS A 632 7.38 -4.08 2.35
C HIS A 632 8.74 -3.40 2.27
N ILE A 633 9.79 -4.03 2.84
CA ILE A 633 11.13 -3.44 2.88
C ILE A 633 12.03 -3.87 1.72
N PHE A 634 11.75 -4.99 1.04
CA PHE A 634 12.59 -5.48 -0.06
C PHE A 634 11.96 -5.35 -1.45
N ASN A 635 10.64 -5.29 -1.55
CA ASN A 635 9.93 -5.07 -2.82
C ASN A 635 9.08 -3.80 -2.82
N GLY A 636 8.62 -3.34 -1.64
CA GLY A 636 7.87 -2.10 -1.47
C GLY A 636 8.74 -0.89 -1.12
N GLY A 637 8.12 0.23 -0.86
CA GLY A 637 8.77 1.51 -0.54
C GLY A 637 9.15 1.71 0.94
N TYR A 638 9.01 0.69 1.81
CA TYR A 638 9.12 0.81 3.26
C TYR A 638 10.50 0.46 3.85
N SER A 639 11.57 0.43 3.06
CA SER A 639 12.92 0.15 3.57
C SER A 639 13.39 1.23 4.55
N ALA A 640 13.81 0.82 5.77
CA ALA A 640 14.03 1.69 6.93
C ALA A 640 12.81 2.60 7.24
N GLY A 641 11.61 2.12 6.94
CA GLY A 641 10.37 2.88 6.99
C GLY A 641 9.18 2.12 7.53
N TYR A 642 9.30 0.86 7.91
CA TYR A 642 8.16 0.06 8.38
C TYR A 642 7.61 0.54 9.74
N TYR A 643 8.41 1.26 10.53
CA TYR A 643 7.98 1.94 11.75
C TYR A 643 6.87 2.97 11.52
N ALA A 644 6.71 3.46 10.29
CA ALA A 644 5.77 4.51 9.91
C ALA A 644 4.32 4.17 10.29
N TYR A 645 3.90 2.90 10.20
CA TYR A 645 2.57 2.47 10.63
C TYR A 645 2.31 2.78 12.10
N THR A 646 3.25 2.42 12.98
CA THR A 646 3.10 2.68 14.42
C THR A 646 3.29 4.16 14.76
N TRP A 647 4.18 4.85 14.05
CA TRP A 647 4.37 6.29 14.21
C TRP A 647 3.11 7.07 13.87
N ALA A 648 2.51 6.77 12.72
CA ALA A 648 1.26 7.39 12.29
C ALA A 648 0.09 7.02 13.21
N GLU A 649 0.05 5.78 13.74
CA GLU A 649 -0.98 5.36 14.68
C GLU A 649 -0.92 6.14 16.02
N VAL A 650 0.26 6.52 16.47
CA VAL A 650 0.37 7.43 17.63
C VAL A 650 -0.24 8.80 17.32
N LEU A 651 -0.01 9.32 16.11
CA LEU A 651 -0.62 10.59 15.68
C LEU A 651 -2.15 10.48 15.60
N ASP A 652 -2.65 9.39 14.97
CA ASP A 652 -4.08 9.20 14.78
C ASP A 652 -4.83 9.05 16.11
N LYS A 653 -4.33 8.21 17.04
CA LYS A 653 -4.97 7.96 18.33
C LYS A 653 -5.00 9.23 19.20
N ASP A 654 -3.95 10.04 19.19
CA ASP A 654 -3.98 11.33 19.90
C ASP A 654 -4.93 12.34 19.21
N ALA A 655 -4.94 12.39 17.88
CA ALA A 655 -5.86 13.24 17.12
C ALA A 655 -7.33 12.83 17.35
N PHE A 656 -7.64 11.53 17.30
CA PHE A 656 -8.98 11.04 17.56
C PHE A 656 -9.41 11.26 19.03
N ASN A 657 -8.50 11.05 19.98
CA ASN A 657 -8.75 11.36 21.40
C ASN A 657 -9.08 12.85 21.62
N TYR A 658 -8.53 13.75 20.78
CA TYR A 658 -8.89 15.16 20.82
C TYR A 658 -10.33 15.40 20.38
N PHE A 659 -10.84 14.71 19.34
CA PHE A 659 -12.26 14.72 19.01
C PHE A 659 -13.11 14.17 20.15
N LYS A 660 -12.78 13.01 20.72
CA LYS A 660 -13.52 12.42 21.86
C LYS A 660 -13.58 13.37 23.08
N SER A 661 -12.49 14.05 23.39
CA SER A 661 -12.40 14.96 24.52
C SER A 661 -13.26 16.24 24.37
N SER A 662 -13.68 16.56 23.13
CA SER A 662 -14.62 17.65 22.88
C SER A 662 -16.06 17.31 23.28
N GLY A 663 -16.37 16.03 23.47
CA GLY A 663 -17.74 15.53 23.73
C GLY A 663 -18.60 15.39 22.48
N ASP A 664 -18.07 15.67 21.29
CA ASP A 664 -18.73 15.50 19.99
C ASP A 664 -17.74 14.93 18.98
N LEU A 665 -17.96 13.65 18.56
CA LEU A 665 -17.12 12.96 17.57
C LEU A 665 -17.11 13.63 16.19
N PHE A 666 -18.10 14.44 15.92
CA PHE A 666 -18.27 15.16 14.66
C PHE A 666 -18.13 16.68 14.85
N ASN A 667 -17.41 17.12 15.89
CA ASN A 667 -17.22 18.54 16.19
C ASN A 667 -16.75 19.30 14.94
N PRO A 668 -17.56 20.26 14.45
CA PRO A 668 -17.31 20.90 13.15
C PRO A 668 -16.07 21.80 13.16
N GLU A 669 -15.71 22.39 14.31
CA GLU A 669 -14.51 23.23 14.42
C GLU A 669 -13.24 22.40 14.37
N LEU A 670 -13.23 21.25 15.07
CA LEU A 670 -12.12 20.30 15.02
C LEU A 670 -12.00 19.65 13.63
N ALA A 671 -13.12 19.26 13.03
CA ALA A 671 -13.13 18.69 11.69
C ALA A 671 -12.59 19.67 10.63
N ALA A 672 -13.02 20.95 10.70
CA ALA A 672 -12.51 22.00 9.82
C ALA A 672 -11.01 22.25 10.04
N SER A 673 -10.56 22.25 11.31
CA SER A 673 -9.14 22.42 11.66
C SER A 673 -8.31 21.24 11.19
N PHE A 674 -8.78 20.00 11.38
CA PHE A 674 -8.12 18.79 10.92
C PHE A 674 -8.00 18.77 9.39
N ARG A 675 -9.12 19.00 8.69
CA ARG A 675 -9.13 19.12 7.23
C ARG A 675 -8.11 20.15 6.75
N LYS A 676 -8.13 21.35 7.28
CA LYS A 676 -7.24 22.45 6.86
C LYS A 676 -5.77 22.11 7.10
N ASN A 677 -5.44 21.69 8.33
CA ASN A 677 -4.04 21.60 8.76
C ASN A 677 -3.40 20.24 8.49
N CYS A 678 -4.20 19.15 8.45
CA CYS A 678 -3.67 17.79 8.31
C CYS A 678 -3.93 17.16 6.93
N LEU A 679 -4.99 17.57 6.21
CA LEU A 679 -5.34 16.97 4.93
C LEU A 679 -5.05 17.91 3.74
N GLN A 680 -5.29 19.22 3.85
CA GLN A 680 -5.12 20.17 2.75
C GLN A 680 -3.70 20.67 2.57
N GLU A 681 -2.94 20.79 3.66
CA GLU A 681 -1.57 21.35 3.63
C GLU A 681 -0.58 20.44 2.86
N CYS A 682 -0.79 19.12 2.85
CA CYS A 682 0.07 18.17 2.13
C CYS A 682 1.56 18.35 2.48
N GLY A 683 2.43 18.44 1.46
CA GLY A 683 3.86 18.70 1.62
C GLY A 683 4.26 20.16 1.76
N ASN A 684 3.28 21.08 1.86
CA ASN A 684 3.58 22.52 1.95
C ASN A 684 4.23 22.91 3.28
N ASP A 685 4.12 22.08 4.31
CA ASP A 685 4.78 22.29 5.60
C ASP A 685 5.36 20.97 6.14
N GLU A 686 6.13 21.03 7.21
CA GLU A 686 6.63 19.84 7.90
C GLU A 686 5.48 19.12 8.62
N GLY A 687 5.40 17.78 8.53
CA GLY A 687 4.30 17.01 9.11
C GLY A 687 4.07 17.28 10.59
N MET A 688 5.12 17.43 11.40
CA MET A 688 4.99 17.76 12.80
C MET A 688 4.46 19.20 13.03
N VAL A 689 4.75 20.13 12.14
CA VAL A 689 4.21 21.51 12.19
C VAL A 689 2.72 21.49 11.88
N GLN A 690 2.31 20.76 10.85
CA GLN A 690 0.90 20.55 10.48
C GLN A 690 0.11 19.96 11.65
N TYR A 691 0.65 18.90 12.25
CA TYR A 691 0.04 18.25 13.40
C TYR A 691 -0.14 19.22 14.59
N ARG A 692 0.89 20.01 14.92
CA ARG A 692 0.82 21.03 15.98
C ARG A 692 -0.18 22.14 15.69
N LYS A 693 -0.34 22.55 14.42
CA LYS A 693 -1.36 23.53 14.03
C LYS A 693 -2.78 23.03 14.33
N PHE A 694 -3.01 21.72 14.17
CA PHE A 694 -4.28 21.08 14.55
C PHE A 694 -4.39 20.85 16.05
N ARG A 695 -3.41 20.17 16.64
CA ARG A 695 -3.48 19.64 18.00
C ARG A 695 -3.13 20.67 19.09
N GLY A 696 -2.36 21.70 18.74
CA GLY A 696 -1.82 22.70 19.67
C GLY A 696 -0.61 22.23 20.47
N GLN A 697 -0.17 20.98 20.31
CA GLN A 697 0.96 20.38 21.03
C GLN A 697 1.58 19.24 20.21
N ASN A 698 2.68 18.64 20.72
CA ASN A 698 3.21 17.39 20.20
C ASN A 698 2.22 16.24 20.46
N PRO A 699 2.27 15.17 19.67
CA PRO A 699 1.45 13.98 19.92
C PRO A 699 1.77 13.37 21.28
N ASP A 700 0.73 12.84 21.93
CA ASP A 700 0.83 12.08 23.18
C ASP A 700 0.72 10.58 22.87
N ASN A 701 1.65 9.78 23.40
CA ASN A 701 1.63 8.34 23.24
C ASN A 701 0.56 7.64 24.10
N GLU A 702 0.00 8.31 25.10
CA GLU A 702 -0.94 7.68 26.03
C GLU A 702 -2.23 7.17 25.37
N PRO A 703 -2.87 7.92 24.44
CA PRO A 703 -4.03 7.41 23.70
C PRO A 703 -3.74 6.12 22.93
N TYR A 704 -2.59 6.04 22.27
CA TYR A 704 -2.13 4.83 21.57
C TYR A 704 -1.96 3.64 22.54
N LEU A 705 -1.22 3.85 23.64
CA LEU A 705 -1.00 2.78 24.63
C LEU A 705 -2.30 2.26 25.23
N LYS A 706 -3.27 3.15 25.49
CA LYS A 706 -4.62 2.76 25.98
C LYS A 706 -5.40 2.00 24.90
N ALA A 707 -5.40 2.46 23.67
CA ALA A 707 -6.10 1.82 22.57
C ALA A 707 -5.57 0.41 22.28
N ARG A 708 -4.30 0.16 22.57
CA ARG A 708 -3.65 -1.15 22.46
C ARG A 708 -3.64 -1.96 23.76
N GLY A 709 -4.27 -1.47 24.85
CA GLY A 709 -4.30 -2.18 26.16
C GLY A 709 -2.92 -2.32 26.82
N LEU A 710 -1.96 -1.45 26.44
CA LEU A 710 -0.58 -1.48 26.94
C LEU A 710 -0.37 -0.62 28.19
N LYS A 711 -1.41 0.13 28.59
CA LYS A 711 -1.41 0.99 29.78
C LYS A 711 -2.75 0.93 30.51
#